data_0ab583ddfac3841e8e8cd2352cddea18
#
_entry.id   0ab583ddfac3841e8e8cd2352cddea18
#
_cell.length_a   1.000
_cell.length_b   1.000
_cell.length_c   1.000
_cell.angle_alpha   90.00
_cell.angle_beta   90.00
_cell.angle_gamma   90.00
#
_symmetry.space_group_name_H-M   'P 1'
#
loop_
_entity.id
_entity.type
_entity.pdbx_description
1 polymer ?
#
loop_
_entity_poly.entity_id
_entity_poly.type
_entity_poly.pdbx_seq_one_letter_code
_entity_poly.pdbx_strand_id
1 'polypeptide(L)'
;MNEKEKEQEKKYLEAVDVSYSYGLAKAMERIKSNPALGFRTAGSRAEFETGEMLRQEMERIGLKDIHKDRLCLDGWEFEKAVLRFQDADGRNHVFQLGAYQTQFLTGGFQKFPLVYVGRGGAQDYAGRDVRGCLVLVDINQRDEWWINFPVYQAHLKGAAAVIAVQDNGYGEIDGEALNAQDIAGPKDAPAFSISQKDAAVLKEALQKEERLTVEFDASSRILEQTESYNIWGTIPGREEDMILLSAHYDSYYDGFQDDNCAVAMMLGIARALLETGYRPRKTLVFCAMAAEEWGIVNSKYDWSTGAWQQVFKLRPDWPGKVIADLNFELPAYAHNAWDAIRSTYEYEDFLKEFVEKLPVDPTNVYPQGLRVHCPIETWSDDFSMAISGIPSMVNEFSSAGFMETHYHSQFDRDEFYDEAAYRFHHELYGLLLMALDRVNVAPVNLERTFRALRESVRPVTGREDENALKTLMEKLEEGERLAGEVYEAVRTANTGNGEPERDRRLQSQLLYLFKKAQGYFVRLNWHDEVLFPHEASQTNLRYLGEAVRQLEDKNVRGALEALYQVDNNKYAFQFDDQVYRYFTEYVMNQEKERLQWGAGRIVHHLDLSKQIRSLMEKERTRNTGVEPELEALKAMERQALGCFDDDIRYMIQAVDTLTEGLRKAKEE
;
A
#
# COMPACT_ATOMS: atom_id res chain seq x y z
N MET A 1 -20.37 -15.32 25.67
CA MET A 1 -21.51 -14.76 24.90
C MET A 1 -22.83 -15.24 25.49
N ASN A 2 -23.75 -14.35 25.79
CA ASN A 2 -25.08 -14.65 26.35
C ASN A 2 -26.13 -14.89 25.23
N GLU A 3 -27.34 -15.38 25.63
CA GLU A 3 -28.38 -15.71 24.64
C GLU A 3 -28.88 -14.49 23.84
N LYS A 4 -28.86 -13.29 24.43
CA LYS A 4 -29.26 -12.05 23.74
C LYS A 4 -28.26 -11.67 22.65
N GLU A 5 -26.97 -11.85 22.91
CA GLU A 5 -25.90 -11.59 21.96
C GLU A 5 -25.97 -12.54 20.77
N LYS A 6 -26.19 -13.85 21.03
CA LYS A 6 -26.41 -14.85 19.96
C LYS A 6 -27.63 -14.52 19.11
N GLU A 7 -28.72 -14.07 19.71
CA GLU A 7 -29.90 -13.66 18.98
C GLU A 7 -29.66 -12.41 18.12
N GLN A 8 -28.82 -11.48 18.58
CA GLN A 8 -28.45 -10.30 17.79
C GLN A 8 -27.56 -10.69 16.60
N GLU A 9 -26.56 -11.55 16.79
CA GLU A 9 -25.74 -12.08 15.69
C GLU A 9 -26.59 -12.80 14.65
N LYS A 10 -27.52 -13.66 15.09
CA LYS A 10 -28.43 -14.35 14.18
C LYS A 10 -29.27 -13.37 13.36
N LYS A 11 -29.84 -12.34 13.98
CA LYS A 11 -30.61 -11.31 13.28
C LYS A 11 -29.76 -10.56 12.26
N TYR A 12 -28.51 -10.23 12.63
CA TYR A 12 -27.57 -9.61 11.70
C TYR A 12 -27.33 -10.49 10.47
N LEU A 13 -27.00 -11.78 10.67
CA LEU A 13 -26.77 -12.73 9.57
C LEU A 13 -27.98 -12.88 8.64
N GLU A 14 -29.19 -12.86 9.21
CA GLU A 14 -30.45 -12.91 8.44
C GLU A 14 -30.73 -11.60 7.67
N ALA A 15 -30.16 -10.47 8.09
CA ALA A 15 -30.35 -9.15 7.47
C ALA A 15 -29.27 -8.82 6.41
N VAL A 16 -28.23 -9.64 6.26
CA VAL A 16 -27.17 -9.44 5.24
C VAL A 16 -27.77 -9.54 3.83
N ASP A 17 -27.67 -8.45 3.07
CA ASP A 17 -28.21 -8.33 1.71
C ASP A 17 -27.09 -7.96 0.73
N VAL A 18 -26.41 -8.99 0.19
CA VAL A 18 -25.34 -8.80 -0.80
C VAL A 18 -25.82 -8.24 -2.13
N SER A 19 -27.11 -8.42 -2.46
CA SER A 19 -27.70 -7.85 -3.68
C SER A 19 -27.76 -6.32 -3.61
N TYR A 20 -28.00 -5.77 -2.42
CA TYR A 20 -27.91 -4.34 -2.17
C TYR A 20 -26.49 -3.83 -2.42
N SER A 21 -25.49 -4.49 -1.83
CA SER A 21 -24.08 -4.10 -1.96
C SER A 21 -23.60 -4.22 -3.42
N TYR A 22 -23.94 -5.32 -4.11
CA TYR A 22 -23.67 -5.47 -5.55
C TYR A 22 -24.30 -4.32 -6.37
N GLY A 23 -25.57 -4.01 -6.11
CA GLY A 23 -26.27 -2.92 -6.80
C GLY A 23 -25.64 -1.55 -6.59
N LEU A 24 -25.12 -1.28 -5.38
CA LEU A 24 -24.42 -0.04 -5.05
C LEU A 24 -23.05 0.03 -5.76
N ALA A 25 -22.26 -1.06 -5.76
CA ALA A 25 -21.01 -1.14 -6.50
C ALA A 25 -21.23 -0.86 -8.00
N LYS A 26 -22.25 -1.48 -8.61
CA LYS A 26 -22.64 -1.22 -10.01
C LYS A 26 -23.15 0.19 -10.26
N ALA A 27 -23.65 0.89 -9.26
CA ALA A 27 -24.06 2.29 -9.38
C ALA A 27 -22.85 3.22 -9.44
N MET A 28 -21.79 2.94 -8.67
CA MET A 28 -20.54 3.69 -8.69
C MET A 28 -19.82 3.62 -10.04
N GLU A 29 -19.78 2.45 -10.69
CA GLU A 29 -19.18 2.29 -12.04
C GLU A 29 -19.74 3.25 -13.11
N ARG A 30 -20.96 3.78 -12.92
CA ARG A 30 -21.60 4.66 -13.90
C ARG A 30 -21.06 6.08 -13.85
N ILE A 31 -20.36 6.45 -12.79
CA ILE A 31 -19.79 7.77 -12.58
C ILE A 31 -18.29 7.69 -12.90
N LYS A 32 -17.90 8.28 -14.01
CA LYS A 32 -16.56 8.14 -14.57
C LYS A 32 -16.11 9.36 -15.38
N SER A 33 -14.80 9.64 -15.37
CA SER A 33 -14.20 10.74 -16.12
C SER A 33 -13.86 10.37 -17.57
N ASN A 34 -13.50 9.11 -17.82
CA ASN A 34 -13.24 8.57 -19.15
C ASN A 34 -14.43 7.71 -19.61
N PRO A 35 -15.19 8.13 -20.63
CA PRO A 35 -16.41 7.41 -21.06
C PRO A 35 -16.15 5.99 -21.56
N ALA A 36 -14.96 5.72 -22.10
CA ALA A 36 -14.59 4.41 -22.65
C ALA A 36 -14.02 3.45 -21.61
N LEU A 37 -13.20 3.98 -20.70
CA LEU A 37 -12.38 3.17 -19.80
C LEU A 37 -12.80 3.24 -18.34
N GLY A 38 -13.55 4.26 -17.90
CA GLY A 38 -13.88 4.44 -16.49
C GLY A 38 -13.12 5.59 -15.83
N PHE A 39 -12.39 5.35 -14.77
CA PHE A 39 -11.62 6.27 -13.94
C PHE A 39 -12.47 7.22 -13.09
N ARG A 40 -12.20 7.15 -11.80
CA ARG A 40 -12.78 7.99 -10.75
C ARG A 40 -11.68 8.37 -9.77
N THR A 41 -10.71 9.08 -10.29
CA THR A 41 -9.44 9.37 -9.64
C THR A 41 -9.53 10.58 -8.71
N ALA A 42 -8.58 10.69 -7.80
CA ALA A 42 -8.50 11.73 -6.78
C ALA A 42 -8.73 13.15 -7.33
N GLY A 43 -9.58 13.92 -6.68
CA GLY A 43 -9.89 15.31 -7.03
C GLY A 43 -10.62 15.49 -8.36
N SER A 44 -10.99 14.40 -9.05
CA SER A 44 -11.77 14.46 -10.30
C SER A 44 -13.23 14.80 -10.02
N ARG A 45 -13.93 15.29 -11.07
CA ARG A 45 -15.36 15.48 -10.97
C ARG A 45 -16.11 14.18 -10.70
N ALA A 46 -15.67 13.07 -11.28
CA ALA A 46 -16.28 11.75 -11.07
C ALA A 46 -16.16 11.29 -9.61
N GLU A 47 -15.01 11.49 -8.97
CA GLU A 47 -14.83 11.23 -7.55
C GLU A 47 -15.80 12.08 -6.70
N PHE A 48 -15.86 13.39 -6.95
CA PHE A 48 -16.79 14.28 -6.24
C PHE A 48 -18.26 13.83 -6.39
N GLU A 49 -18.71 13.51 -7.60
CA GLU A 49 -20.09 13.05 -7.86
C GLU A 49 -20.39 11.73 -7.15
N THR A 50 -19.42 10.80 -7.10
CA THR A 50 -19.53 9.55 -6.36
C THR A 50 -19.62 9.79 -4.86
N GLY A 51 -18.79 10.67 -4.33
CA GLY A 51 -18.85 11.06 -2.92
C GLY A 51 -20.21 11.64 -2.53
N GLU A 52 -20.84 12.47 -3.38
CA GLU A 52 -22.19 12.98 -3.14
C GLU A 52 -23.25 11.88 -3.19
N MET A 53 -23.10 10.90 -4.10
CA MET A 53 -23.96 9.73 -4.13
C MET A 53 -23.84 8.91 -2.85
N LEU A 54 -22.63 8.64 -2.38
CA LEU A 54 -22.38 7.90 -1.13
C LEU A 54 -22.91 8.64 0.10
N ARG A 55 -22.74 9.96 0.17
CA ARG A 55 -23.32 10.77 1.24
C ARG A 55 -24.86 10.63 1.30
N GLN A 56 -25.51 10.72 0.14
CA GLN A 56 -26.96 10.53 0.03
C GLN A 56 -27.38 9.11 0.41
N GLU A 57 -26.58 8.12 0.05
CA GLU A 57 -26.82 6.73 0.40
C GLU A 57 -26.71 6.48 1.92
N MET A 58 -25.69 7.07 2.56
CA MET A 58 -25.54 7.05 4.03
C MET A 58 -26.77 7.65 4.72
N GLU A 59 -27.30 8.79 4.20
CA GLU A 59 -28.56 9.36 4.71
C GLU A 59 -29.75 8.41 4.51
N ARG A 60 -29.84 7.81 3.32
CA ARG A 60 -30.96 6.92 2.94
C ARG A 60 -31.04 5.67 3.80
N ILE A 61 -29.90 5.04 4.11
CA ILE A 61 -29.88 3.87 5.00
C ILE A 61 -30.07 4.22 6.47
N GLY A 62 -29.91 5.49 6.84
CA GLY A 62 -30.23 6.01 8.16
C GLY A 62 -29.05 6.27 9.08
N LEU A 63 -27.82 6.31 8.57
CA LEU A 63 -26.65 6.77 9.32
C LEU A 63 -26.88 8.19 9.86
N LYS A 64 -26.23 8.52 10.95
CA LYS A 64 -26.30 9.81 11.65
C LYS A 64 -24.98 10.53 11.54
N ASP A 65 -24.96 11.81 11.91
CA ASP A 65 -23.77 12.65 11.99
C ASP A 65 -22.88 12.49 10.74
N ILE A 66 -23.51 12.70 9.56
CA ILE A 66 -22.81 12.53 8.27
C ILE A 66 -21.95 13.76 8.00
N HIS A 67 -20.68 13.54 7.75
CA HIS A 67 -19.66 14.55 7.53
C HIS A 67 -18.98 14.37 6.17
N LYS A 68 -18.50 15.49 5.63
CA LYS A 68 -17.56 15.57 4.51
C LYS A 68 -16.31 16.26 5.02
N ASP A 69 -15.28 15.50 5.27
CA ASP A 69 -14.00 16.04 5.71
C ASP A 69 -13.16 16.41 4.48
N ARG A 70 -12.89 17.72 4.35
CA ARG A 70 -12.22 18.29 3.20
C ARG A 70 -10.73 17.99 3.20
N LEU A 71 -10.27 17.35 2.14
CA LEU A 71 -8.86 17.10 1.84
C LEU A 71 -8.30 18.18 0.91
N CYS A 72 -7.02 18.49 1.06
CA CYS A 72 -6.25 19.25 0.07
C CYS A 72 -5.16 18.32 -0.49
N LEU A 73 -5.22 18.00 -1.76
CA LEU A 73 -4.38 17.02 -2.42
C LEU A 73 -4.10 17.41 -3.87
N ASP A 74 -3.25 16.66 -4.56
CA ASP A 74 -3.11 16.77 -5.99
C ASP A 74 -4.08 15.80 -6.65
N GLY A 75 -4.91 16.31 -7.54
CA GLY A 75 -5.91 15.53 -8.27
C GLY A 75 -5.42 15.14 -9.66
N TRP A 76 -6.06 14.12 -10.21
CA TRP A 76 -5.83 13.69 -11.58
C TRP A 76 -7.16 13.45 -12.29
N GLU A 77 -7.26 13.92 -13.54
CA GLU A 77 -8.42 13.68 -14.39
C GLU A 77 -7.98 13.17 -15.75
N PHE A 78 -8.37 11.96 -16.08
CA PHE A 78 -8.07 11.30 -17.34
C PHE A 78 -9.32 11.14 -18.19
N GLU A 79 -9.41 11.90 -19.31
CA GLU A 79 -10.57 11.88 -20.20
C GLU A 79 -10.39 10.95 -21.39
N LYS A 80 -9.19 10.90 -21.98
CA LYS A 80 -8.89 10.08 -23.16
C LYS A 80 -7.41 9.98 -23.48
N ALA A 81 -7.03 8.90 -24.18
CA ALA A 81 -5.80 8.79 -24.95
C ALA A 81 -6.03 7.85 -26.14
N VAL A 82 -5.89 8.37 -27.35
CA VAL A 82 -6.10 7.61 -28.59
C VAL A 82 -4.92 7.82 -29.53
N LEU A 83 -4.29 6.72 -29.94
CA LEU A 83 -3.20 6.70 -30.88
C LEU A 83 -3.67 6.05 -32.18
N ARG A 84 -3.35 6.66 -33.31
CA ARG A 84 -3.65 6.12 -34.64
C ARG A 84 -2.49 6.26 -35.59
N PHE A 85 -2.36 5.33 -36.51
CA PHE A 85 -1.39 5.40 -37.59
C PHE A 85 -1.85 4.56 -38.79
N GLN A 86 -1.24 4.80 -39.95
CA GLN A 86 -1.40 3.96 -41.14
C GLN A 86 -0.11 3.18 -41.34
N ASP A 87 -0.21 1.84 -41.47
CA ASP A 87 0.94 0.99 -41.73
C ASP A 87 1.42 1.05 -43.18
N ALA A 88 2.52 0.40 -43.50
CA ALA A 88 3.09 0.38 -44.84
C ALA A 88 2.18 -0.30 -45.89
N ASP A 89 1.24 -1.14 -45.44
CA ASP A 89 0.26 -1.81 -46.30
C ASP A 89 -1.02 -0.93 -46.54
N GLY A 90 -1.04 0.28 -45.94
CA GLY A 90 -2.15 1.25 -46.05
C GLY A 90 -3.31 0.94 -45.09
N ARG A 91 -3.15 0.04 -44.11
CA ARG A 91 -4.18 -0.25 -43.11
C ARG A 91 -4.16 0.80 -42.01
N ASN A 92 -5.34 1.28 -41.64
CA ASN A 92 -5.47 2.19 -40.51
C ASN A 92 -5.63 1.42 -39.20
N HIS A 93 -4.83 1.79 -38.21
CA HIS A 93 -4.88 1.29 -36.85
C HIS A 93 -5.29 2.41 -35.89
N VAL A 94 -6.15 2.08 -34.92
CA VAL A 94 -6.61 3.01 -33.86
C VAL A 94 -6.55 2.24 -32.56
N PHE A 95 -5.81 2.76 -31.58
CA PHE A 95 -5.60 2.15 -30.27
C PHE A 95 -6.13 3.07 -29.17
N GLN A 96 -6.88 2.50 -28.25
CA GLN A 96 -7.24 3.13 -26.99
C GLN A 96 -6.14 2.87 -25.98
N LEU A 97 -5.61 3.92 -25.35
CA LEU A 97 -4.57 3.83 -24.34
C LEU A 97 -5.14 4.12 -22.94
N GLY A 98 -4.59 3.46 -21.92
CA GLY A 98 -4.69 3.88 -20.54
C GLY A 98 -3.68 4.99 -20.22
N ALA A 99 -3.67 5.47 -18.99
CA ALA A 99 -2.75 6.52 -18.55
C ALA A 99 -2.27 6.30 -17.12
N TYR A 100 -1.19 7.00 -16.78
CA TYR A 100 -0.66 7.16 -15.44
C TYR A 100 -0.84 8.61 -15.00
N GLN A 101 -0.69 8.89 -13.71
CA GLN A 101 -0.96 10.20 -13.09
C GLN A 101 0.04 11.27 -13.53
N THR A 102 -0.04 11.66 -14.77
CA THR A 102 0.81 12.67 -15.39
C THR A 102 0.01 13.63 -16.27
N GLN A 103 0.61 14.75 -16.63
CA GLN A 103 -0.05 15.79 -17.41
C GLN A 103 0.35 15.73 -18.88
N PHE A 104 -0.64 15.58 -19.77
CA PHE A 104 -0.42 15.67 -21.21
C PHE A 104 -1.71 16.08 -21.95
N LEU A 105 -1.64 17.16 -22.73
CA LEU A 105 -2.79 17.73 -23.46
C LEU A 105 -2.39 18.01 -24.89
N THR A 106 -3.11 17.43 -25.85
CA THR A 106 -2.89 17.68 -27.27
C THR A 106 -3.89 18.65 -27.89
N GLY A 107 -5.09 18.78 -27.33
CA GLY A 107 -6.16 19.59 -27.92
C GLY A 107 -6.68 19.08 -29.27
N GLY A 108 -6.59 17.77 -29.51
CA GLY A 108 -6.92 17.06 -30.72
C GLY A 108 -5.72 16.27 -31.27
N PHE A 109 -5.91 15.52 -32.34
CA PHE A 109 -4.84 14.72 -32.92
C PHE A 109 -3.65 15.56 -33.40
N GLN A 110 -2.49 15.27 -32.84
CA GLN A 110 -1.20 15.83 -33.22
C GLN A 110 -0.25 14.73 -33.70
N LYS A 111 0.66 15.09 -34.63
CA LYS A 111 1.63 14.14 -35.18
C LYS A 111 2.88 14.07 -34.29
N PHE A 112 3.29 12.86 -33.97
CA PHE A 112 4.52 12.57 -33.23
C PHE A 112 5.32 11.49 -33.94
N PRO A 113 6.65 11.57 -33.93
CA PRO A 113 7.47 10.40 -34.22
C PRO A 113 7.35 9.42 -33.04
N LEU A 114 7.24 8.12 -33.32
CA LEU A 114 7.24 7.03 -32.34
C LEU A 114 8.49 6.19 -32.54
N VAL A 115 9.19 5.86 -31.48
CA VAL A 115 10.37 4.99 -31.46
C VAL A 115 10.24 3.93 -30.35
N TYR A 116 10.82 2.75 -30.57
CA TYR A 116 10.90 1.70 -29.57
C TYR A 116 12.28 1.68 -28.94
N VAL A 117 12.37 1.69 -27.61
CA VAL A 117 13.64 1.78 -26.87
C VAL A 117 13.87 0.59 -25.91
N GLY A 118 13.16 -0.51 -26.10
CA GLY A 118 13.36 -1.70 -25.24
C GLY A 118 12.83 -1.51 -23.84
N ARG A 119 13.67 -1.68 -22.83
CA ARG A 119 13.30 -1.64 -21.41
C ARG A 119 13.31 -0.23 -20.80
N GLY A 120 13.73 0.78 -21.55
CA GLY A 120 13.77 2.18 -21.08
C GLY A 120 14.88 2.51 -20.10
N GLY A 121 15.89 1.65 -19.96
CA GLY A 121 17.08 1.92 -19.16
C GLY A 121 18.06 2.85 -19.87
N ALA A 122 19.08 3.33 -19.17
CA ALA A 122 20.07 4.28 -19.70
C ALA A 122 20.75 3.78 -20.99
N GLN A 123 21.05 2.49 -21.08
CA GLN A 123 21.70 1.88 -22.24
C GLN A 123 20.80 1.84 -23.49
N ASP A 124 19.50 1.75 -23.31
CA ASP A 124 18.52 1.69 -24.40
C ASP A 124 18.46 3.00 -25.19
N TYR A 125 18.86 4.10 -24.57
CA TYR A 125 18.95 5.43 -25.19
C TYR A 125 20.30 5.73 -25.82
N ALA A 126 21.31 4.86 -25.68
CA ALA A 126 22.66 5.12 -26.18
C ALA A 126 22.65 5.32 -27.70
N GLY A 127 23.10 6.48 -28.16
CA GLY A 127 23.19 6.85 -29.59
C GLY A 127 21.84 7.16 -30.25
N ARG A 128 20.74 7.24 -29.52
CA ARG A 128 19.39 7.55 -30.03
C ARG A 128 18.98 8.98 -29.70
N ASP A 129 18.43 9.71 -30.66
CA ASP A 129 17.76 11.00 -30.45
C ASP A 129 16.25 10.77 -30.35
N VAL A 130 15.70 10.93 -29.16
CA VAL A 130 14.27 10.74 -28.86
C VAL A 130 13.54 12.04 -28.55
N ARG A 131 14.17 13.19 -28.78
CA ARG A 131 13.57 14.50 -28.47
C ARG A 131 12.26 14.71 -29.25
N GLY A 132 11.20 15.01 -28.52
CA GLY A 132 9.86 15.20 -29.05
C GLY A 132 9.19 13.92 -29.59
N CYS A 133 9.78 12.75 -29.39
CA CYS A 133 9.16 11.47 -29.76
C CYS A 133 8.22 10.95 -28.66
N LEU A 134 7.20 10.20 -29.04
CA LEU A 134 6.62 9.20 -28.17
C LEU A 134 7.57 7.99 -28.10
N VAL A 135 7.80 7.45 -26.91
CA VAL A 135 8.76 6.38 -26.68
C VAL A 135 8.01 5.13 -26.21
N LEU A 136 8.03 4.06 -27.03
CA LEU A 136 7.47 2.76 -26.66
C LEU A 136 8.47 2.00 -25.80
N VAL A 137 8.04 1.53 -24.62
CA VAL A 137 8.89 0.89 -23.59
C VAL A 137 8.20 -0.34 -23.04
N ASP A 138 8.91 -1.47 -22.93
CA ASP A 138 8.44 -2.66 -22.23
C ASP A 138 8.74 -2.57 -20.74
N ILE A 139 7.71 -2.66 -19.91
CA ILE A 139 7.79 -2.54 -18.45
C ILE A 139 7.54 -3.88 -17.79
N ASN A 140 8.39 -4.26 -16.83
CA ASN A 140 8.17 -5.38 -15.93
C ASN A 140 8.22 -4.86 -14.48
N GLN A 141 7.08 -4.44 -13.97
CA GLN A 141 6.96 -3.86 -12.62
C GLN A 141 7.10 -4.91 -11.51
N ARG A 142 6.90 -6.18 -11.83
CA ARG A 142 7.03 -7.27 -10.85
C ARG A 142 8.49 -7.61 -10.55
N ASP A 143 9.31 -7.82 -11.58
CA ASP A 143 10.64 -8.41 -11.41
C ASP A 143 11.79 -7.40 -11.57
N GLU A 144 11.53 -6.25 -12.20
CA GLU A 144 12.58 -5.29 -12.56
C GLU A 144 12.46 -3.96 -11.84
N TRP A 145 11.61 -3.06 -12.32
CA TRP A 145 11.48 -1.71 -11.77
C TRP A 145 10.10 -1.10 -11.99
N TRP A 146 9.76 -0.17 -11.14
CA TRP A 146 8.53 0.59 -11.21
C TRP A 146 8.53 1.55 -12.41
N ILE A 147 7.35 1.88 -12.92
CA ILE A 147 7.14 2.72 -14.12
C ILE A 147 7.81 4.10 -14.03
N ASN A 148 7.98 4.66 -12.85
CA ASN A 148 8.55 5.99 -12.63
C ASN A 148 10.00 6.13 -13.14
N PHE A 149 10.84 5.10 -13.02
CA PHE A 149 12.23 5.14 -13.46
C PHE A 149 12.39 5.30 -14.99
N PRO A 150 11.83 4.42 -15.83
CA PRO A 150 11.91 4.58 -17.28
C PRO A 150 11.17 5.82 -17.78
N VAL A 151 10.12 6.26 -17.12
CA VAL A 151 9.38 7.48 -17.49
C VAL A 151 10.25 8.72 -17.26
N TYR A 152 10.89 8.84 -16.10
CA TYR A 152 11.78 9.97 -15.84
C TYR A 152 13.07 9.91 -16.68
N GLN A 153 13.59 8.71 -16.95
CA GLN A 153 14.70 8.52 -17.89
C GLN A 153 14.36 9.05 -19.28
N ALA A 154 13.18 8.71 -19.82
CA ALA A 154 12.71 9.21 -21.11
C ALA A 154 12.54 10.73 -21.12
N HIS A 155 11.95 11.28 -20.06
CA HIS A 155 11.78 12.72 -19.88
C HIS A 155 13.13 13.46 -19.94
N LEU A 156 14.14 12.99 -19.22
CA LEU A 156 15.49 13.57 -19.25
C LEU A 156 16.16 13.48 -20.64
N LYS A 157 15.77 12.50 -21.46
CA LYS A 157 16.22 12.40 -22.88
C LYS A 157 15.42 13.29 -23.82
N GLY A 158 14.40 14.01 -23.31
CA GLY A 158 13.58 14.93 -24.07
C GLY A 158 12.41 14.27 -24.82
N ALA A 159 12.03 13.06 -24.49
CA ALA A 159 10.83 12.42 -25.04
C ALA A 159 9.57 13.25 -24.71
N ALA A 160 8.59 13.23 -25.64
CA ALA A 160 7.31 13.90 -25.41
C ALA A 160 6.44 13.14 -24.41
N ALA A 161 6.40 11.81 -24.49
CA ALA A 161 5.74 10.91 -23.53
C ALA A 161 6.27 9.48 -23.69
N VAL A 162 6.11 8.68 -22.64
CA VAL A 162 6.27 7.23 -22.66
C VAL A 162 4.95 6.56 -23.02
N ILE A 163 5.00 5.54 -23.86
CA ILE A 163 3.92 4.57 -24.07
C ILE A 163 4.43 3.24 -23.51
N ALA A 164 3.89 2.86 -22.36
CA ALA A 164 4.35 1.68 -21.62
C ALA A 164 3.57 0.43 -22.01
N VAL A 165 4.28 -0.66 -22.28
CA VAL A 165 3.72 -1.99 -22.50
C VAL A 165 4.02 -2.82 -21.26
N GLN A 166 3.00 -3.28 -20.56
CA GLN A 166 3.17 -4.19 -19.43
C GLN A 166 3.61 -5.55 -19.94
N ASP A 167 4.87 -5.91 -19.73
CA ASP A 167 5.45 -7.18 -20.18
C ASP A 167 5.27 -8.29 -19.14
N ASN A 168 5.34 -7.94 -17.85
CA ASN A 168 5.05 -8.78 -16.72
C ASN A 168 4.59 -7.91 -15.54
N GLY A 169 3.64 -8.39 -14.75
CA GLY A 169 3.10 -7.65 -13.62
C GLY A 169 1.57 -7.66 -13.62
N TYR A 170 0.99 -6.62 -13.04
CA TYR A 170 -0.46 -6.50 -12.89
C TYR A 170 -1.15 -6.12 -14.22
N GLY A 171 -2.39 -6.60 -14.40
CA GLY A 171 -3.18 -6.30 -15.59
C GLY A 171 -2.67 -6.93 -16.88
N GLU A 172 -2.05 -8.08 -16.80
CA GLU A 172 -1.43 -8.80 -17.92
C GLU A 172 -2.32 -9.92 -18.49
N ILE A 173 -3.59 -9.73 -18.47
CA ILE A 173 -4.52 -10.77 -18.83
C ILE A 173 -4.36 -11.25 -20.28
N ASP A 174 -4.74 -11.54 -21.18
CA ASP A 174 -4.59 -12.12 -22.53
C ASP A 174 -3.83 -11.22 -23.53
N GLY A 175 -3.08 -10.28 -23.06
CA GLY A 175 -2.38 -9.31 -23.89
C GLY A 175 -3.24 -8.14 -24.38
N GLU A 176 -4.52 -8.06 -24.00
CA GLU A 176 -5.40 -6.92 -24.30
C GLU A 176 -5.50 -5.91 -23.14
N ALA A 177 -4.98 -6.25 -21.97
CA ALA A 177 -5.05 -5.39 -20.80
C ALA A 177 -4.25 -4.10 -20.98
N LEU A 178 -4.87 -3.00 -20.57
CA LEU A 178 -4.20 -1.74 -20.25
C LEU A 178 -3.80 -1.78 -18.78
N ASN A 179 -2.82 -0.97 -18.38
CA ASN A 179 -2.38 -0.86 -17.01
C ASN A 179 -2.58 0.56 -16.48
N ALA A 180 -2.88 0.69 -15.21
CA ALA A 180 -2.74 1.90 -14.42
C ALA A 180 -2.02 1.54 -13.12
N GLN A 181 -1.19 2.44 -12.63
CA GLN A 181 -0.47 2.33 -11.37
C GLN A 181 -0.16 3.74 -10.88
N ASP A 182 0.05 3.89 -9.59
CA ASP A 182 0.66 5.07 -9.03
C ASP A 182 2.03 5.34 -9.69
N ILE A 183 2.32 6.61 -9.91
CA ILE A 183 3.58 7.04 -10.51
C ILE A 183 4.25 8.10 -9.65
N ALA A 184 5.26 7.68 -8.91
CA ALA A 184 6.09 8.56 -8.10
C ALA A 184 7.01 9.38 -9.01
N GLY A 185 6.54 10.51 -9.52
CA GLY A 185 7.34 11.31 -10.44
C GLY A 185 6.76 12.71 -10.70
N PRO A 186 7.49 13.54 -11.46
CA PRO A 186 7.02 14.86 -11.82
C PRO A 186 5.86 14.76 -12.84
N LYS A 187 4.85 15.60 -12.67
CA LYS A 187 3.67 15.64 -13.55
C LYS A 187 4.00 15.81 -15.04
N ASP A 188 5.11 16.47 -15.33
CA ASP A 188 5.55 16.81 -16.69
C ASP A 188 6.45 15.73 -17.34
N ALA A 189 6.51 14.54 -16.74
CA ALA A 189 7.07 13.34 -17.34
C ALA A 189 5.94 12.39 -17.77
N PRO A 190 5.27 12.61 -18.94
CA PRO A 190 4.02 11.95 -19.27
C PRO A 190 4.19 10.46 -19.60
N ALA A 191 3.21 9.66 -19.17
CA ALA A 191 3.15 8.24 -19.45
C ALA A 191 1.72 7.76 -19.73
N PHE A 192 1.60 6.80 -20.65
CA PHE A 192 0.38 6.12 -21.04
C PHE A 192 0.63 4.63 -21.15
N SER A 193 -0.39 3.81 -20.95
CA SER A 193 -0.30 2.37 -21.16
C SER A 193 -0.95 1.94 -22.47
N ILE A 194 -0.37 0.93 -23.11
CA ILE A 194 -0.89 0.27 -24.31
C ILE A 194 -0.89 -1.24 -24.09
N SER A 195 -1.87 -1.97 -24.65
CA SER A 195 -1.93 -3.42 -24.55
C SER A 195 -0.74 -4.09 -25.25
N GLN A 196 -0.36 -5.28 -24.81
CA GLN A 196 0.67 -6.09 -25.48
C GLN A 196 0.31 -6.37 -26.94
N LYS A 197 -0.96 -6.65 -27.21
CA LYS A 197 -1.50 -6.92 -28.55
C LYS A 197 -1.35 -5.72 -29.49
N ASP A 198 -1.73 -4.54 -29.04
CA ASP A 198 -1.62 -3.32 -29.85
C ASP A 198 -0.17 -2.87 -30.01
N ALA A 199 0.62 -3.02 -28.95
CA ALA A 199 2.07 -2.75 -29.00
C ALA A 199 2.81 -3.68 -29.97
N ALA A 200 2.38 -4.93 -30.13
CA ALA A 200 2.97 -5.86 -31.10
C ALA A 200 2.80 -5.34 -32.54
N VAL A 201 1.66 -4.73 -32.85
CA VAL A 201 1.42 -4.09 -34.18
C VAL A 201 2.39 -2.93 -34.40
N LEU A 202 2.57 -2.07 -33.38
CA LEU A 202 3.52 -0.95 -33.45
C LEU A 202 4.96 -1.45 -33.59
N LYS A 203 5.34 -2.49 -32.82
CA LYS A 203 6.70 -3.08 -32.89
C LYS A 203 6.97 -3.71 -34.24
N GLU A 204 6.00 -4.39 -34.85
CA GLU A 204 6.15 -4.95 -36.22
C GLU A 204 6.37 -3.82 -37.24
N ALA A 205 5.63 -2.72 -37.16
CA ALA A 205 5.82 -1.58 -38.03
C ALA A 205 7.21 -0.93 -37.83
N LEU A 206 7.65 -0.80 -36.55
CA LEU A 206 8.96 -0.25 -36.19
C LEU A 206 10.16 -1.15 -36.60
N GLN A 207 9.94 -2.45 -36.90
CA GLN A 207 10.97 -3.29 -37.51
C GLN A 207 11.24 -2.93 -38.97
N LYS A 208 10.24 -2.37 -39.66
CA LYS A 208 10.35 -1.95 -41.07
C LYS A 208 10.85 -0.50 -41.20
N GLU A 209 10.49 0.35 -40.25
CA GLU A 209 10.85 1.75 -40.21
C GLU A 209 11.36 2.13 -38.81
N GLU A 210 12.56 2.65 -38.69
CA GLU A 210 13.18 3.00 -37.40
C GLU A 210 12.36 4.02 -36.59
N ARG A 211 11.53 4.81 -37.29
CA ARG A 211 10.57 5.78 -36.71
C ARG A 211 9.26 5.74 -37.45
N LEU A 212 8.16 5.61 -36.72
CA LEU A 212 6.81 5.76 -37.25
C LEU A 212 6.32 7.19 -37.04
N THR A 213 5.51 7.69 -37.96
CA THR A 213 4.70 8.89 -37.70
C THR A 213 3.32 8.44 -37.24
N VAL A 214 2.97 8.77 -36.01
CA VAL A 214 1.65 8.47 -35.42
C VAL A 214 0.90 9.76 -35.13
N GLU A 215 -0.41 9.68 -35.05
CA GLU A 215 -1.27 10.76 -34.58
C GLU A 215 -1.79 10.39 -33.19
N PHE A 216 -1.63 11.29 -32.22
CA PHE A 216 -2.00 11.06 -30.83
C PHE A 216 -2.90 12.19 -30.31
N ASP A 217 -4.00 11.82 -29.68
CA ASP A 217 -4.94 12.73 -29.02
C ASP A 217 -5.13 12.27 -27.57
N ALA A 218 -4.70 13.09 -26.63
CA ALA A 218 -4.77 12.77 -25.21
C ALA A 218 -5.21 13.98 -24.38
N SER A 219 -5.95 13.69 -23.32
CA SER A 219 -6.35 14.62 -22.26
C SER A 219 -6.16 13.94 -20.91
N SER A 220 -5.03 14.23 -20.29
CA SER A 220 -4.64 13.82 -18.94
C SER A 220 -4.18 15.06 -18.19
N ARG A 221 -4.81 15.39 -17.05
CA ARG A 221 -4.60 16.64 -16.31
C ARG A 221 -4.27 16.37 -14.86
N ILE A 222 -3.25 17.05 -14.37
CA ILE A 222 -2.96 17.15 -12.94
C ILE A 222 -3.58 18.45 -12.41
N LEU A 223 -4.31 18.33 -11.31
CA LEU A 223 -5.01 19.40 -10.62
C LEU A 223 -4.33 19.65 -9.28
N GLU A 224 -3.19 20.37 -9.29
CA GLU A 224 -2.41 20.60 -8.07
C GLU A 224 -3.22 21.37 -7.03
N GLN A 225 -3.10 20.97 -5.76
CA GLN A 225 -3.78 21.61 -4.61
C GLN A 225 -5.31 21.70 -4.80
N THR A 226 -5.91 20.68 -5.35
CA THR A 226 -7.36 20.58 -5.47
C THR A 226 -8.00 20.02 -4.20
N GLU A 227 -9.32 19.87 -4.23
CA GLU A 227 -10.10 19.38 -3.10
C GLU A 227 -10.69 18.02 -3.39
N SER A 228 -10.68 17.15 -2.39
CA SER A 228 -11.50 15.95 -2.32
C SER A 228 -12.09 15.82 -0.91
N TYR A 229 -12.81 14.75 -0.62
CA TYR A 229 -13.54 14.62 0.65
C TYR A 229 -13.57 13.18 1.11
N ASN A 230 -13.15 12.92 2.34
CA ASN A 230 -13.56 11.71 3.04
C ASN A 230 -14.98 11.89 3.55
N ILE A 231 -15.82 10.88 3.36
CA ILE A 231 -17.25 10.95 3.68
C ILE A 231 -17.56 9.88 4.70
N TRP A 232 -18.05 10.30 5.88
CA TRP A 232 -18.34 9.36 6.92
C TRP A 232 -19.64 9.67 7.65
N GLY A 233 -20.26 8.61 8.15
CA GLY A 233 -21.47 8.66 8.97
C GLY A 233 -21.40 7.66 10.09
N THR A 234 -22.31 7.76 11.07
CA THR A 234 -22.26 6.96 12.30
C THR A 234 -23.51 6.17 12.58
N ILE A 235 -23.34 5.06 13.31
CA ILE A 235 -24.37 4.50 14.19
C ILE A 235 -23.96 4.89 15.61
N PRO A 236 -24.65 5.85 16.28
CA PRO A 236 -24.23 6.37 17.56
C PRO A 236 -24.23 5.31 18.65
N GLY A 237 -23.15 5.23 19.40
CA GLY A 237 -23.01 4.41 20.59
C GLY A 237 -23.42 5.11 21.88
N ARG A 238 -23.22 4.43 23.01
CA ARG A 238 -23.47 4.96 24.36
C ARG A 238 -22.19 5.36 25.08
N GLU A 239 -21.05 4.96 24.54
CA GLU A 239 -19.70 5.19 25.03
C GLU A 239 -18.97 6.17 24.11
N GLU A 240 -17.89 6.77 24.59
CA GLU A 240 -17.08 7.72 23.80
C GLU A 240 -16.17 7.03 22.80
N ASP A 241 -15.90 5.73 23.03
CA ASP A 241 -15.06 4.94 22.16
C ASP A 241 -15.71 4.70 20.80
N MET A 242 -14.88 4.51 19.79
CA MET A 242 -15.32 4.32 18.42
C MET A 242 -14.70 3.05 17.80
N ILE A 243 -15.40 2.50 16.81
CA ILE A 243 -14.88 1.51 15.88
C ILE A 243 -15.07 2.08 14.49
N LEU A 244 -13.99 2.09 13.69
CA LEU A 244 -13.99 2.58 12.32
C LEU A 244 -14.12 1.40 11.36
N LEU A 245 -14.89 1.60 10.30
CA LEU A 245 -14.87 0.78 9.10
C LEU A 245 -14.50 1.72 7.95
N SER A 246 -13.55 1.33 7.14
CA SER A 246 -13.03 2.15 6.03
C SER A 246 -12.92 1.35 4.73
N ALA A 247 -13.06 2.04 3.61
CA ALA A 247 -12.84 1.56 2.26
C ALA A 247 -12.70 2.77 1.34
N HIS A 248 -11.96 2.67 0.25
CA HIS A 248 -11.80 3.81 -0.66
C HIS A 248 -12.81 3.81 -1.80
N TYR A 249 -13.14 5.00 -2.32
CA TYR A 249 -14.13 5.15 -3.37
C TYR A 249 -13.60 5.79 -4.66
N ASP A 250 -12.35 6.19 -4.70
CA ASP A 250 -11.64 6.46 -5.95
C ASP A 250 -11.28 5.14 -6.64
N SER A 251 -10.96 5.17 -7.92
CA SER A 251 -10.60 3.95 -8.65
C SER A 251 -9.88 4.25 -9.94
N TYR A 252 -9.03 3.31 -10.37
CA TYR A 252 -8.64 3.15 -11.74
C TYR A 252 -9.72 2.39 -12.50
N TYR A 253 -9.93 2.71 -13.76
CA TYR A 253 -10.94 2.12 -14.64
C TYR A 253 -12.35 2.11 -14.03
N ASP A 254 -13.11 1.02 -14.21
CA ASP A 254 -14.45 0.88 -13.64
C ASP A 254 -14.42 0.55 -12.14
N GLY A 255 -13.34 -0.09 -11.65
CA GLY A 255 -13.07 -0.34 -10.23
C GLY A 255 -14.17 -1.12 -9.52
N PHE A 256 -14.66 -2.22 -10.10
CA PHE A 256 -15.74 -2.99 -9.48
C PHE A 256 -15.28 -3.69 -8.21
N GLN A 257 -14.15 -4.42 -8.29
CA GLN A 257 -13.53 -5.03 -7.13
C GLN A 257 -12.74 -3.98 -6.34
N ASP A 258 -11.98 -3.14 -7.03
CA ASP A 258 -11.06 -2.17 -6.49
C ASP A 258 -11.58 -0.72 -6.68
N ASP A 259 -12.38 -0.12 -5.78
CA ASP A 259 -12.77 -0.73 -4.50
C ASP A 259 -14.28 -0.51 -4.26
N ASN A 260 -15.08 -0.50 -5.34
CA ASN A 260 -16.52 -0.27 -5.23
C ASN A 260 -17.21 -1.31 -4.33
N CYS A 261 -16.76 -2.58 -4.42
CA CYS A 261 -17.33 -3.65 -3.62
C CYS A 261 -17.04 -3.49 -2.12
N ALA A 262 -15.88 -2.96 -1.73
CA ALA A 262 -15.57 -2.74 -0.32
C ALA A 262 -16.40 -1.60 0.28
N VAL A 263 -16.51 -0.46 -0.42
CA VAL A 263 -17.39 0.63 0.01
C VAL A 263 -18.85 0.15 0.14
N ALA A 264 -19.30 -0.63 -0.85
CA ALA A 264 -20.66 -1.17 -0.85
C ALA A 264 -20.86 -2.20 0.26
N MET A 265 -19.88 -3.05 0.58
CA MET A 265 -19.87 -3.97 1.71
C MET A 265 -19.97 -3.21 3.04
N MET A 266 -19.13 -2.21 3.22
CA MET A 266 -19.15 -1.35 4.41
C MET A 266 -20.53 -0.78 4.69
N LEU A 267 -21.20 -0.21 3.65
CA LEU A 267 -22.56 0.33 3.79
C LEU A 267 -23.62 -0.78 3.90
N GLY A 268 -23.39 -1.95 3.31
CA GLY A 268 -24.22 -3.14 3.50
C GLY A 268 -24.23 -3.64 4.94
N ILE A 269 -23.06 -3.67 5.59
CA ILE A 269 -22.91 -3.98 7.03
C ILE A 269 -23.68 -2.94 7.88
N ALA A 270 -23.48 -1.65 7.59
CA ALA A 270 -24.18 -0.57 8.28
C ALA A 270 -25.72 -0.72 8.18
N ARG A 271 -26.21 -0.98 6.97
CA ARG A 271 -27.64 -1.18 6.69
C ARG A 271 -28.20 -2.38 7.46
N ALA A 272 -27.53 -3.53 7.42
CA ALA A 272 -27.98 -4.73 8.15
C ALA A 272 -28.07 -4.48 9.67
N LEU A 273 -27.11 -3.79 10.26
CA LEU A 273 -27.12 -3.40 11.67
C LEU A 273 -28.31 -2.47 11.99
N LEU A 274 -28.57 -1.47 11.14
CA LEU A 274 -29.68 -0.53 11.32
C LEU A 274 -31.06 -1.21 11.19
N GLU A 275 -31.24 -2.09 10.19
CA GLU A 275 -32.48 -2.83 9.96
C GLU A 275 -32.83 -3.79 11.11
N THR A 276 -31.79 -4.36 11.75
CA THR A 276 -32.00 -5.22 12.94
C THR A 276 -32.23 -4.44 14.24
N GLY A 277 -32.08 -3.11 14.18
CA GLY A 277 -32.19 -2.24 15.36
C GLY A 277 -31.02 -2.45 16.34
N TYR A 278 -29.84 -2.83 15.83
CA TYR A 278 -28.64 -2.97 16.66
C TYR A 278 -28.33 -1.65 17.37
N ARG A 279 -28.02 -1.73 18.64
CA ARG A 279 -27.69 -0.57 19.49
C ARG A 279 -26.29 -0.76 20.05
N PRO A 280 -25.27 -0.21 19.38
CA PRO A 280 -23.88 -0.40 19.80
C PRO A 280 -23.59 0.26 21.14
N ARG A 281 -22.56 -0.22 21.80
CA ARG A 281 -21.93 0.43 22.96
C ARG A 281 -21.03 1.56 22.48
N LYS A 282 -20.16 1.27 21.55
CA LYS A 282 -19.22 2.20 20.92
C LYS A 282 -19.84 2.84 19.69
N THR A 283 -19.45 4.05 19.37
CA THR A 283 -19.91 4.66 18.12
C THR A 283 -19.25 3.95 16.93
N LEU A 284 -20.08 3.43 16.01
CA LEU A 284 -19.59 2.82 14.78
C LEU A 284 -19.49 3.91 13.70
N VAL A 285 -18.31 4.08 13.13
CA VAL A 285 -18.01 5.06 12.10
C VAL A 285 -17.80 4.33 10.77
N PHE A 286 -18.49 4.74 9.72
CA PHE A 286 -18.38 4.18 8.37
C PHE A 286 -17.82 5.28 7.48
N CYS A 287 -16.60 5.12 6.99
CA CYS A 287 -15.85 6.15 6.28
C CYS A 287 -15.45 5.70 4.88
N ALA A 288 -16.02 6.33 3.86
CA ALA A 288 -15.54 6.22 2.49
C ALA A 288 -14.36 7.18 2.30
N MET A 289 -13.17 6.60 2.07
CA MET A 289 -11.92 7.33 1.89
C MET A 289 -11.75 7.74 0.43
N ALA A 290 -11.20 8.93 0.20
CA ALA A 290 -10.81 9.42 -1.11
C ALA A 290 -9.31 9.24 -1.30
N ALA A 291 -8.85 9.19 -2.56
CA ALA A 291 -7.44 9.26 -2.92
C ALA A 291 -6.58 8.18 -2.22
N GLU A 292 -7.05 6.95 -2.24
CA GLU A 292 -6.27 5.79 -1.88
C GLU A 292 -5.27 5.47 -3.00
N GLU A 293 -5.74 5.37 -4.22
CA GLU A 293 -4.98 4.99 -5.41
C GLU A 293 -3.83 5.97 -5.73
N TRP A 294 -4.06 7.25 -5.47
CA TRP A 294 -3.10 8.30 -5.68
C TRP A 294 -3.64 9.66 -5.19
N GLY A 295 -2.76 10.53 -4.67
CA GLY A 295 -3.22 11.83 -4.18
C GLY A 295 -2.16 12.90 -4.07
N ILE A 296 -0.92 12.63 -4.47
CA ILE A 296 0.16 13.62 -4.38
C ILE A 296 1.22 13.44 -5.48
N VAL A 297 1.48 14.50 -6.22
CA VAL A 297 2.51 14.56 -7.27
C VAL A 297 3.90 14.50 -6.65
N ASN A 298 4.82 13.80 -7.33
CA ASN A 298 6.23 13.85 -7.00
C ASN A 298 6.53 13.37 -5.57
N SER A 299 5.91 12.26 -5.17
CA SER A 299 6.18 11.57 -3.91
C SER A 299 6.39 10.07 -4.17
N LYS A 300 7.22 9.42 -3.38
CA LYS A 300 7.33 7.94 -3.40
C LYS A 300 6.10 7.30 -2.75
N TYR A 301 5.50 7.99 -1.80
CA TYR A 301 4.38 7.49 -1.00
C TYR A 301 3.11 8.24 -1.39
N ASP A 302 2.72 8.11 -2.65
CA ASP A 302 1.70 8.92 -3.29
C ASP A 302 0.28 8.33 -3.23
N TRP A 303 0.12 7.14 -2.64
CA TRP A 303 -1.17 6.50 -2.36
C TRP A 303 -1.62 6.66 -0.89
N SER A 304 -2.84 6.21 -0.57
CA SER A 304 -3.48 6.34 0.75
C SER A 304 -3.47 7.77 1.32
N THR A 305 -3.52 8.78 0.44
CA THR A 305 -3.46 10.19 0.81
C THR A 305 -4.65 10.62 1.66
N GLY A 306 -5.84 10.11 1.36
CA GLY A 306 -7.07 10.41 2.08
C GLY A 306 -7.04 9.92 3.52
N ALA A 307 -6.64 8.67 3.73
CA ALA A 307 -6.53 8.08 5.06
C ALA A 307 -5.46 8.78 5.90
N TRP A 308 -4.29 9.06 5.31
CA TRP A 308 -3.25 9.79 6.03
C TRP A 308 -3.71 11.18 6.48
N GLN A 309 -4.35 11.95 5.60
CA GLN A 309 -4.89 13.26 5.98
C GLN A 309 -6.00 13.14 7.02
N GLN A 310 -6.84 12.12 6.94
CA GLN A 310 -7.92 11.90 7.88
C GLN A 310 -7.40 11.88 9.32
N VAL A 311 -6.41 11.03 9.60
CA VAL A 311 -5.96 10.79 10.98
C VAL A 311 -4.82 11.69 11.44
N PHE A 312 -4.05 12.26 10.52
CA PHE A 312 -2.93 13.15 10.90
C PHE A 312 -3.27 14.63 10.84
N LYS A 313 -4.29 15.04 10.08
CA LYS A 313 -4.65 16.44 9.88
C LYS A 313 -6.09 16.79 10.28
N LEU A 314 -7.06 15.99 9.83
CA LEU A 314 -8.48 16.34 9.95
C LEU A 314 -9.09 15.84 11.25
N ARG A 315 -8.79 14.62 11.64
CA ARG A 315 -9.29 13.97 12.86
C ARG A 315 -8.14 13.46 13.76
N PRO A 316 -7.21 14.31 14.18
CA PRO A 316 -6.07 13.92 15.01
C PRO A 316 -6.48 13.47 16.42
N ASP A 317 -7.76 13.63 16.77
CA ASP A 317 -8.38 13.15 18.01
C ASP A 317 -8.95 11.71 17.90
N TRP A 318 -9.02 11.11 16.71
CA TRP A 318 -9.45 9.72 16.53
C TRP A 318 -8.47 8.71 17.15
N PRO A 319 -7.14 8.83 16.93
CA PRO A 319 -6.17 8.03 17.70
C PRO A 319 -6.34 8.25 19.21
N GLY A 320 -6.58 7.14 19.93
CA GLY A 320 -6.89 7.15 21.37
C GLY A 320 -8.37 7.05 21.72
N LYS A 321 -9.28 7.16 20.72
CA LYS A 321 -10.72 6.91 20.84
C LYS A 321 -11.17 5.74 19.97
N VAL A 322 -10.61 5.62 18.77
CA VAL A 322 -10.88 4.48 17.87
C VAL A 322 -10.09 3.28 18.36
N ILE A 323 -10.80 2.24 18.78
CA ILE A 323 -10.17 1.03 19.31
C ILE A 323 -9.79 0.03 18.22
N ALA A 324 -10.41 0.11 17.06
CA ALA A 324 -10.09 -0.70 15.90
C ALA A 324 -10.57 0.00 14.63
N ASP A 325 -9.83 -0.18 13.55
CA ASP A 325 -10.23 0.08 12.17
C ASP A 325 -10.31 -1.25 11.42
N LEU A 326 -11.41 -1.44 10.69
CA LEU A 326 -11.62 -2.53 9.76
C LEU A 326 -11.63 -1.93 8.36
N ASN A 327 -10.49 -1.99 7.71
CA ASN A 327 -10.34 -1.59 6.31
C ASN A 327 -10.75 -2.74 5.40
N PHE A 328 -11.31 -2.42 4.24
CA PHE A 328 -11.76 -3.40 3.27
C PHE A 328 -11.16 -3.13 1.91
N GLU A 329 -10.75 -4.21 1.24
CA GLU A 329 -10.17 -4.22 -0.09
C GLU A 329 -10.69 -5.42 -0.89
N LEU A 330 -11.18 -5.19 -2.09
CA LEU A 330 -11.55 -6.24 -3.06
C LEU A 330 -12.35 -7.44 -2.46
N PRO A 331 -13.39 -7.26 -1.66
CA PRO A 331 -13.98 -8.34 -0.87
C PRO A 331 -14.95 -9.25 -1.64
N ALA A 332 -15.23 -8.96 -2.91
CA ALA A 332 -16.27 -9.68 -3.67
C ALA A 332 -15.72 -10.81 -4.54
N TYR A 333 -14.55 -11.34 -4.18
CA TYR A 333 -13.88 -12.45 -4.82
C TYR A 333 -13.09 -13.30 -3.82
N ALA A 334 -13.05 -14.62 -4.03
CA ALA A 334 -12.22 -15.53 -3.23
C ALA A 334 -10.78 -15.53 -3.74
N HIS A 335 -9.93 -14.73 -3.15
CA HIS A 335 -8.55 -14.50 -3.63
C HIS A 335 -7.65 -15.75 -3.56
N ASN A 336 -7.85 -16.61 -2.56
CA ASN A 336 -7.06 -17.82 -2.36
C ASN A 336 -7.95 -19.00 -1.94
N ALA A 337 -7.37 -20.19 -1.79
CA ALA A 337 -8.04 -21.33 -1.17
C ALA A 337 -8.24 -21.16 0.35
N TRP A 338 -7.66 -20.14 0.95
CA TRP A 338 -7.80 -19.69 2.34
C TRP A 338 -8.11 -18.20 2.35
N ASP A 339 -8.72 -17.73 3.40
CA ASP A 339 -8.89 -16.32 3.67
C ASP A 339 -8.06 -15.89 4.90
N ALA A 340 -7.83 -14.58 5.06
CA ALA A 340 -7.14 -14.06 6.24
C ALA A 340 -7.66 -12.68 6.66
N ILE A 341 -7.53 -12.41 7.96
CA ILE A 341 -7.55 -11.07 8.51
C ILE A 341 -6.08 -10.68 8.74
N ARG A 342 -5.58 -9.70 8.01
CA ARG A 342 -4.27 -9.12 8.23
C ARG A 342 -4.38 -8.00 9.24
N SER A 343 -3.50 -7.95 10.23
CA SER A 343 -3.61 -7.01 11.35
C SER A 343 -2.26 -6.59 11.89
N THR A 344 -2.24 -5.57 12.73
CA THR A 344 -1.11 -5.29 13.61
C THR A 344 -0.88 -6.44 14.59
N TYR A 345 0.36 -6.64 15.05
CA TYR A 345 0.71 -7.73 15.96
C TYR A 345 -0.15 -7.76 17.24
N GLU A 346 -0.52 -6.59 17.73
CA GLU A 346 -1.21 -6.43 19.01
C GLU A 346 -2.62 -6.99 19.05
N TYR A 347 -3.26 -7.20 17.87
CA TYR A 347 -4.61 -7.78 17.77
C TYR A 347 -4.62 -9.28 17.43
N GLU A 348 -3.46 -9.87 17.17
CA GLU A 348 -3.33 -11.26 16.70
C GLU A 348 -4.07 -12.28 17.59
N ASP A 349 -3.91 -12.21 18.92
CA ASP A 349 -4.53 -13.16 19.83
C ASP A 349 -6.05 -13.03 19.88
N PHE A 350 -6.56 -11.80 19.93
CA PHE A 350 -8.00 -11.54 19.89
C PHE A 350 -8.63 -12.07 18.60
N LEU A 351 -7.99 -11.82 17.48
CA LEU A 351 -8.48 -12.26 16.16
C LEU A 351 -8.43 -13.79 16.04
N LYS A 352 -7.39 -14.45 16.51
CA LYS A 352 -7.33 -15.92 16.55
C LYS A 352 -8.45 -16.52 17.40
N GLU A 353 -8.70 -15.96 18.60
CA GLU A 353 -9.81 -16.40 19.45
C GLU A 353 -11.19 -16.12 18.80
N PHE A 354 -11.33 -15.02 18.07
CA PHE A 354 -12.54 -14.71 17.31
C PHE A 354 -12.76 -15.72 16.19
N VAL A 355 -11.74 -16.01 15.37
CA VAL A 355 -11.80 -16.97 14.26
C VAL A 355 -12.18 -18.38 14.75
N GLU A 356 -11.59 -18.83 15.87
CA GLU A 356 -11.92 -20.13 16.49
C GLU A 356 -13.39 -20.25 16.93
N LYS A 357 -14.04 -19.12 17.24
CA LYS A 357 -15.43 -19.06 17.76
C LYS A 357 -16.44 -18.58 16.72
N LEU A 358 -16.01 -18.38 15.48
CA LEU A 358 -16.86 -17.85 14.42
C LEU A 358 -18.04 -18.80 14.15
N PRO A 359 -19.30 -18.31 14.18
CA PRO A 359 -20.47 -19.15 13.97
C PRO A 359 -20.72 -19.50 12.49
N VAL A 360 -20.01 -18.86 11.56
CA VAL A 360 -20.07 -19.10 10.12
C VAL A 360 -18.87 -19.99 9.75
N ASP A 361 -19.13 -21.06 8.96
CA ASP A 361 -18.08 -21.98 8.53
C ASP A 361 -17.35 -21.42 7.30
N PRO A 362 -16.09 -20.98 7.43
CA PRO A 362 -15.32 -20.44 6.31
C PRO A 362 -15.05 -21.46 5.22
N THR A 363 -15.07 -22.76 5.54
CA THR A 363 -14.72 -23.81 4.57
C THR A 363 -15.75 -23.98 3.45
N ASN A 364 -16.93 -23.38 3.58
CA ASN A 364 -17.92 -23.31 2.51
C ASN A 364 -17.46 -22.45 1.31
N VAL A 365 -16.55 -21.52 1.54
CA VAL A 365 -15.97 -20.61 0.52
C VAL A 365 -14.48 -20.85 0.38
N TYR A 366 -13.79 -20.98 1.50
CA TYR A 366 -12.33 -21.11 1.58
C TYR A 366 -11.96 -22.51 2.13
N PRO A 367 -11.70 -23.50 1.27
CA PRO A 367 -11.47 -24.90 1.70
C PRO A 367 -10.32 -25.09 2.70
N GLN A 368 -9.37 -24.15 2.76
CA GLN A 368 -8.26 -24.14 3.72
C GLN A 368 -8.50 -23.23 4.93
N GLY A 369 -9.73 -22.72 5.10
CA GLY A 369 -10.17 -21.97 6.26
C GLY A 369 -9.71 -20.54 6.30
N LEU A 370 -9.89 -19.93 7.48
CA LEU A 370 -9.60 -18.52 7.79
C LEU A 370 -8.35 -18.43 8.68
N ARG A 371 -7.47 -17.48 8.41
CA ARG A 371 -6.20 -17.25 9.10
C ARG A 371 -6.12 -15.85 9.68
N VAL A 372 -5.11 -15.61 10.52
CA VAL A 372 -4.71 -14.28 10.97
C VAL A 372 -3.26 -14.07 10.57
N HIS A 373 -2.99 -12.99 9.85
CA HIS A 373 -1.66 -12.60 9.39
C HIS A 373 -1.20 -11.30 10.08
N CYS A 374 0.07 -11.24 10.45
CA CYS A 374 0.75 -10.06 11.00
C CYS A 374 2.18 -9.99 10.42
N PRO A 375 2.72 -8.79 10.21
CA PRO A 375 2.11 -7.48 10.42
C PRO A 375 1.14 -7.07 9.32
N ILE A 376 0.60 -5.86 9.44
CA ILE A 376 0.00 -5.14 8.29
C ILE A 376 1.09 -4.77 7.30
N GLU A 377 0.68 -4.56 6.04
CA GLU A 377 1.53 -4.08 4.97
C GLU A 377 1.18 -2.62 4.60
N THR A 378 1.89 -2.05 3.65
CA THR A 378 1.65 -0.66 3.19
C THR A 378 0.61 -0.57 2.06
N TRP A 379 -0.08 -1.65 1.77
CA TRP A 379 -0.84 -1.84 0.53
C TRP A 379 -2.16 -1.08 0.48
N SER A 380 -2.66 -0.57 1.63
CA SER A 380 -3.93 0.12 1.71
C SER A 380 -4.00 1.12 2.89
N ASP A 381 -5.15 1.72 3.08
CA ASP A 381 -5.47 2.76 4.06
C ASP A 381 -5.24 2.36 5.53
N ASP A 382 -5.35 1.06 5.85
CA ASP A 382 -5.12 0.50 7.19
C ASP A 382 -3.73 0.82 7.75
N PHE A 383 -2.72 0.93 6.88
CA PHE A 383 -1.37 1.31 7.29
C PHE A 383 -1.33 2.73 7.88
N SER A 384 -1.98 3.70 7.23
CA SER A 384 -2.08 5.08 7.74
C SER A 384 -2.80 5.15 9.08
N MET A 385 -3.87 4.34 9.25
CA MET A 385 -4.59 4.21 10.52
C MET A 385 -3.68 3.67 11.62
N ALA A 386 -3.00 2.54 11.38
CA ALA A 386 -2.11 1.91 12.35
C ALA A 386 -1.01 2.84 12.83
N ILE A 387 -0.28 3.45 11.92
CA ILE A 387 0.85 4.34 12.28
C ILE A 387 0.41 5.66 12.95
N SER A 388 -0.87 6.01 12.86
CA SER A 388 -1.46 7.13 13.61
C SER A 388 -1.71 6.79 15.08
N GLY A 389 -1.86 5.50 15.39
CA GLY A 389 -2.17 4.97 16.71
C GLY A 389 -3.58 4.36 16.82
N ILE A 390 -4.19 4.01 15.71
CA ILE A 390 -5.45 3.25 15.63
C ILE A 390 -5.11 1.81 15.27
N PRO A 391 -5.35 0.80 16.14
CA PRO A 391 -5.18 -0.59 15.75
C PRO A 391 -6.01 -0.91 14.52
N SER A 392 -5.38 -1.46 13.48
CA SER A 392 -6.01 -1.59 12.17
C SER A 392 -5.85 -3.01 11.62
N MET A 393 -6.80 -3.39 10.76
CA MET A 393 -6.83 -4.67 10.08
C MET A 393 -7.52 -4.55 8.71
N VAL A 394 -7.14 -5.42 7.79
CA VAL A 394 -7.69 -5.50 6.43
C VAL A 394 -7.96 -6.96 6.07
N ASN A 395 -8.95 -7.22 5.21
CA ASN A 395 -9.19 -8.56 4.67
C ASN A 395 -8.07 -8.97 3.70
N GLU A 396 -7.89 -10.26 3.48
CA GLU A 396 -6.99 -10.75 2.44
C GLU A 396 -7.54 -10.40 1.06
N PHE A 397 -6.71 -9.79 0.22
CA PHE A 397 -7.07 -9.38 -1.14
C PHE A 397 -5.98 -9.68 -2.16
N SER A 398 -4.82 -10.18 -1.74
CA SER A 398 -3.72 -10.53 -2.64
C SER A 398 -3.94 -11.92 -3.24
N SER A 399 -4.25 -12.01 -4.52
CA SER A 399 -4.24 -13.28 -5.24
C SER A 399 -3.50 -13.16 -6.55
N ALA A 400 -2.71 -14.16 -6.88
CA ALA A 400 -2.04 -14.22 -8.18
C ALA A 400 -3.05 -14.13 -9.35
N GLY A 401 -4.21 -14.78 -9.23
CA GLY A 401 -5.22 -14.83 -10.29
C GLY A 401 -5.75 -13.45 -10.68
N PHE A 402 -6.42 -12.76 -9.76
CA PHE A 402 -7.02 -11.44 -10.02
C PHE A 402 -5.94 -10.35 -10.18
N MET A 403 -4.97 -10.30 -9.28
CA MET A 403 -3.90 -9.29 -9.29
C MET A 403 -3.05 -9.34 -10.56
N GLU A 404 -2.86 -10.51 -11.16
CA GLU A 404 -2.08 -10.66 -12.38
C GLU A 404 -2.88 -10.37 -13.65
N THR A 405 -4.21 -10.49 -13.62
CA THR A 405 -5.01 -10.50 -14.83
C THR A 405 -6.02 -9.37 -14.95
N HIS A 406 -6.54 -8.84 -13.83
CA HIS A 406 -7.65 -7.88 -13.81
C HIS A 406 -7.34 -6.61 -13.04
N TYR A 407 -6.55 -6.70 -11.98
CA TYR A 407 -6.20 -5.59 -11.10
C TYR A 407 -5.60 -4.42 -11.88
N HIS A 408 -6.07 -3.21 -11.59
CA HIS A 408 -5.67 -1.97 -12.26
C HIS A 408 -5.74 -2.02 -13.80
N SER A 409 -6.76 -2.70 -14.31
CA SER A 409 -7.03 -2.80 -15.75
C SER A 409 -8.51 -2.53 -16.08
N GLN A 410 -8.81 -2.35 -17.38
CA GLN A 410 -10.19 -2.19 -17.86
C GLN A 410 -11.03 -3.49 -17.68
N PHE A 411 -10.44 -4.54 -17.17
CA PHE A 411 -11.11 -5.81 -16.86
C PHE A 411 -11.51 -5.94 -15.40
N ASP A 412 -11.21 -4.94 -14.54
CA ASP A 412 -11.77 -4.89 -13.19
C ASP A 412 -13.27 -4.57 -13.23
N ARG A 413 -14.03 -5.64 -13.45
CA ARG A 413 -15.50 -5.67 -13.58
C ARG A 413 -16.06 -6.83 -12.77
N ASP A 414 -17.37 -7.08 -12.93
CA ASP A 414 -18.09 -8.12 -12.19
C ASP A 414 -17.92 -9.57 -12.71
N GLU A 415 -17.00 -9.81 -13.63
CA GLU A 415 -16.70 -11.14 -14.16
C GLU A 415 -16.16 -12.11 -13.08
N PHE A 416 -15.46 -11.58 -12.09
CA PHE A 416 -14.95 -12.32 -10.92
C PHE A 416 -15.85 -12.20 -9.68
N TYR A 417 -17.03 -11.62 -9.81
CA TYR A 417 -17.94 -11.52 -8.67
C TYR A 417 -18.33 -12.91 -8.15
N ASP A 418 -18.01 -13.16 -6.89
CA ASP A 418 -18.40 -14.36 -6.15
C ASP A 418 -19.35 -13.98 -5.01
N GLU A 419 -20.65 -14.27 -5.20
CA GLU A 419 -21.68 -13.95 -4.20
C GLU A 419 -21.42 -14.66 -2.88
N ALA A 420 -20.87 -15.87 -2.90
CA ALA A 420 -20.63 -16.64 -1.69
C ALA A 420 -19.46 -16.05 -0.88
N ALA A 421 -18.36 -15.65 -1.55
CA ALA A 421 -17.26 -14.95 -0.92
C ALA A 421 -17.71 -13.59 -0.36
N TYR A 422 -18.45 -12.83 -1.16
CA TYR A 422 -18.93 -11.51 -0.76
C TYR A 422 -19.89 -11.57 0.45
N ARG A 423 -20.78 -12.55 0.48
CA ARG A 423 -21.65 -12.83 1.63
C ARG A 423 -20.83 -13.21 2.86
N PHE A 424 -19.86 -14.10 2.71
CA PHE A 424 -18.99 -14.52 3.80
C PHE A 424 -18.26 -13.33 4.44
N HIS A 425 -17.73 -12.41 3.63
CA HIS A 425 -17.07 -11.21 4.14
C HIS A 425 -18.03 -10.27 4.88
N HIS A 426 -19.26 -10.05 4.37
CA HIS A 426 -20.27 -9.30 5.11
C HIS A 426 -20.56 -9.95 6.49
N GLU A 427 -20.72 -11.26 6.52
CA GLU A 427 -21.00 -12.01 7.74
C GLU A 427 -19.82 -11.95 8.72
N LEU A 428 -18.61 -12.24 8.23
CA LEU A 428 -17.36 -12.22 9.00
C LEU A 428 -17.12 -10.86 9.67
N TYR A 429 -17.10 -9.80 8.87
CA TYR A 429 -16.70 -8.48 9.37
C TYR A 429 -17.81 -7.80 10.19
N GLY A 430 -19.07 -8.08 9.91
CA GLY A 430 -20.15 -7.64 10.79
C GLY A 430 -20.12 -8.34 12.15
N LEU A 431 -19.83 -9.64 12.19
CA LEU A 431 -19.63 -10.37 13.44
C LEU A 431 -18.38 -9.91 14.20
N LEU A 432 -17.28 -9.61 13.50
CA LEU A 432 -16.06 -9.06 14.09
C LEU A 432 -16.33 -7.67 14.71
N LEU A 433 -17.05 -6.81 13.99
CA LEU A 433 -17.49 -5.51 14.48
C LEU A 433 -18.31 -5.65 15.76
N MET A 434 -19.28 -6.59 15.79
CA MET A 434 -20.09 -6.85 16.99
C MET A 434 -19.25 -7.42 18.14
N ALA A 435 -18.22 -8.23 17.85
CA ALA A 435 -17.30 -8.73 18.87
C ALA A 435 -16.44 -7.61 19.48
N LEU A 436 -15.94 -6.69 18.64
CA LEU A 436 -15.19 -5.50 19.08
C LEU A 436 -16.07 -4.51 19.87
N ASP A 437 -17.35 -4.36 19.50
CA ASP A 437 -18.28 -3.52 20.25
C ASP A 437 -18.51 -4.03 21.69
N ARG A 438 -18.38 -5.33 21.93
CA ARG A 438 -18.59 -5.97 23.24
C ARG A 438 -17.42 -5.84 24.20
N VAL A 439 -16.18 -5.62 23.74
CA VAL A 439 -15.03 -5.53 24.64
C VAL A 439 -15.14 -4.31 25.58
N ASN A 440 -14.70 -4.46 26.81
CA ASN A 440 -14.62 -3.35 27.77
C ASN A 440 -13.32 -2.56 27.63
N VAL A 441 -12.25 -3.27 27.25
CA VAL A 441 -10.92 -2.71 27.00
C VAL A 441 -10.44 -3.20 25.63
N ALA A 442 -9.89 -2.30 24.81
CA ALA A 442 -9.27 -2.65 23.54
C ALA A 442 -8.28 -3.82 23.70
N PRO A 443 -8.40 -4.89 22.87
CA PRO A 443 -7.63 -6.13 23.09
C PRO A 443 -6.18 -6.02 22.60
N VAL A 444 -5.49 -4.94 22.99
CA VAL A 444 -4.11 -4.65 22.63
C VAL A 444 -3.15 -5.54 23.43
N ASN A 445 -2.47 -6.47 22.77
CA ASN A 445 -1.46 -7.34 23.33
C ASN A 445 -0.05 -7.01 22.81
N LEU A 446 0.69 -6.18 23.54
CA LEU A 446 2.07 -5.82 23.19
C LEU A 446 3.08 -7.00 23.34
N GLU A 447 2.71 -8.11 23.99
CA GLU A 447 3.54 -9.31 24.06
C GLU A 447 3.93 -9.79 22.64
N ARG A 448 3.00 -9.72 21.71
CA ARG A 448 3.22 -10.12 20.32
C ARG A 448 4.27 -9.27 19.62
N THR A 449 4.21 -7.97 19.83
CA THR A 449 5.21 -7.01 19.29
C THR A 449 6.60 -7.28 19.84
N PHE A 450 6.74 -7.46 21.17
CA PHE A 450 8.04 -7.78 21.78
C PHE A 450 8.59 -9.13 21.30
N ARG A 451 7.73 -10.12 21.15
CA ARG A 451 8.11 -11.43 20.61
C ARG A 451 8.60 -11.34 19.17
N ALA A 452 7.86 -10.66 18.30
CA ALA A 452 8.23 -10.46 16.90
C ALA A 452 9.57 -9.71 16.78
N LEU A 453 9.75 -8.65 17.57
CA LEU A 453 11.04 -7.93 17.67
C LEU A 453 12.19 -8.86 18.08
N ARG A 454 11.99 -9.68 19.09
CA ARG A 454 13.02 -10.61 19.58
C ARG A 454 13.38 -11.67 18.52
N GLU A 455 12.39 -12.16 17.80
CA GLU A 455 12.55 -13.16 16.75
C GLU A 455 13.16 -12.62 15.45
N SER A 456 13.07 -11.32 15.18
CA SER A 456 13.64 -10.68 13.99
C SER A 456 15.16 -10.43 14.10
N VAL A 457 15.69 -10.32 15.31
CA VAL A 457 17.13 -10.06 15.56
C VAL A 457 17.99 -11.25 15.15
N ARG A 458 18.98 -11.02 14.29
CA ARG A 458 19.98 -12.02 13.88
C ARG A 458 21.36 -11.62 14.41
N PRO A 459 22.23 -12.59 14.74
CA PRO A 459 23.60 -12.30 15.11
C PRO A 459 24.36 -11.61 13.98
N VAL A 460 25.07 -10.52 14.32
CA VAL A 460 25.96 -9.79 13.42
C VAL A 460 27.35 -9.81 14.03
N THR A 461 28.35 -10.23 13.26
CA THR A 461 29.76 -10.31 13.70
C THR A 461 30.50 -9.00 13.46
N GLY A 462 31.60 -8.77 14.20
CA GLY A 462 32.47 -7.60 14.02
C GLY A 462 31.98 -6.32 14.67
N ARG A 463 30.98 -6.38 15.55
CA ARG A 463 30.41 -5.24 16.27
C ARG A 463 31.38 -4.68 17.30
N GLU A 464 31.32 -3.36 17.50
CA GLU A 464 32.06 -2.68 18.58
C GLU A 464 31.44 -2.92 19.95
N ASP A 465 30.10 -3.04 20.02
CA ASP A 465 29.34 -3.25 21.28
C ASP A 465 28.53 -4.56 21.25
N GLU A 466 29.19 -5.67 21.51
CA GLU A 466 28.51 -6.97 21.65
C GLU A 466 27.55 -7.01 22.85
N ASN A 467 27.76 -6.18 23.87
CA ASN A 467 26.89 -6.15 25.06
C ASN A 467 25.52 -5.48 24.75
N ALA A 468 25.43 -4.52 23.83
CA ALA A 468 24.19 -3.86 23.49
C ALA A 468 23.13 -4.84 22.98
N LEU A 469 23.51 -5.81 22.13
CA LEU A 469 22.59 -6.81 21.63
C LEU A 469 22.06 -7.71 22.76
N LYS A 470 22.94 -8.15 23.64
CA LYS A 470 22.56 -8.94 24.84
C LYS A 470 21.58 -8.15 25.72
N THR A 471 21.89 -6.87 25.96
CA THR A 471 21.03 -5.96 26.72
C THR A 471 19.65 -5.82 26.06
N LEU A 472 19.60 -5.66 24.74
CA LEU A 472 18.33 -5.61 23.99
C LEU A 472 17.50 -6.88 24.21
N MET A 473 18.13 -8.06 24.04
CA MET A 473 17.44 -9.35 24.21
C MET A 473 16.86 -9.52 25.63
N GLU A 474 17.63 -9.19 26.66
CA GLU A 474 17.18 -9.26 28.05
C GLU A 474 15.97 -8.31 28.31
N LYS A 475 16.01 -7.11 27.73
CA LYS A 475 14.91 -6.14 27.84
C LYS A 475 13.67 -6.55 27.07
N LEU A 476 13.83 -7.16 25.90
CA LEU A 476 12.71 -7.71 25.10
C LEU A 476 12.01 -8.85 25.87
N GLU A 477 12.77 -9.75 26.51
CA GLU A 477 12.22 -10.83 27.35
C GLU A 477 11.45 -10.27 28.57
N GLU A 478 11.97 -9.23 29.23
CA GLU A 478 11.26 -8.55 30.32
C GLU A 478 9.97 -7.87 29.80
N GLY A 479 10.06 -7.16 28.68
CA GLY A 479 8.93 -6.48 28.03
C GLY A 479 7.83 -7.47 27.63
N GLU A 480 8.20 -8.59 26.99
CA GLU A 480 7.28 -9.67 26.59
C GLU A 480 6.53 -10.21 27.81
N ARG A 481 7.25 -10.56 28.90
CA ARG A 481 6.64 -11.07 30.14
C ARG A 481 5.65 -10.05 30.75
N LEU A 482 6.06 -8.80 30.86
CA LEU A 482 5.24 -7.76 31.48
C LEU A 482 4.00 -7.44 30.63
N ALA A 483 4.15 -7.42 29.30
CA ALA A 483 3.03 -7.22 28.36
C ALA A 483 1.99 -8.35 28.46
N GLY A 484 2.46 -9.61 28.61
CA GLY A 484 1.58 -10.76 28.88
C GLY A 484 0.80 -10.61 30.18
N GLU A 485 1.44 -10.14 31.27
CA GLU A 485 0.74 -9.88 32.53
C GLU A 485 -0.32 -8.77 32.41
N VAL A 486 -0.06 -7.71 31.63
CA VAL A 486 -1.03 -6.65 31.35
C VAL A 486 -2.17 -7.19 30.49
N TYR A 487 -1.87 -8.02 29.47
CA TYR A 487 -2.92 -8.60 28.63
C TYR A 487 -3.86 -9.53 29.39
N GLU A 488 -3.39 -10.25 30.42
CA GLU A 488 -4.28 -11.02 31.31
C GLU A 488 -5.26 -10.11 32.07
N ALA A 489 -4.88 -8.87 32.42
CA ALA A 489 -5.83 -7.90 32.98
C ALA A 489 -6.85 -7.46 31.94
N VAL A 490 -6.44 -7.25 30.68
CA VAL A 490 -7.37 -6.96 29.56
C VAL A 490 -8.38 -8.08 29.37
N ARG A 491 -7.93 -9.34 29.37
CA ARG A 491 -8.81 -10.52 29.26
C ARG A 491 -9.81 -10.57 30.42
N THR A 492 -9.35 -10.28 31.64
CA THR A 492 -10.21 -10.25 32.85
C THR A 492 -11.28 -9.17 32.71
N ALA A 493 -10.93 -7.95 32.31
CA ALA A 493 -11.87 -6.86 32.06
C ALA A 493 -12.92 -7.26 31.00
N ASN A 494 -12.49 -7.90 29.92
CA ASN A 494 -13.35 -8.32 28.82
C ASN A 494 -14.24 -9.53 29.13
N THR A 495 -13.99 -10.26 30.22
CA THR A 495 -14.87 -11.33 30.71
C THR A 495 -15.97 -10.85 31.67
N GLY A 496 -16.10 -9.54 31.87
CA GLY A 496 -17.15 -8.93 32.69
C GLY A 496 -16.79 -8.79 34.18
N ASN A 497 -15.54 -9.05 34.55
CA ASN A 497 -15.02 -8.90 35.91
C ASN A 497 -14.24 -7.59 36.11
N GLY A 498 -14.34 -6.65 35.17
CA GLY A 498 -13.65 -5.36 35.22
C GLY A 498 -14.40 -4.28 36.01
N GLU A 499 -13.67 -3.21 36.35
CA GLU A 499 -14.21 -2.01 36.99
C GLU A 499 -14.22 -0.85 35.97
N PRO A 500 -15.34 -0.21 35.66
CA PRO A 500 -15.45 0.73 34.52
C PRO A 500 -14.44 1.87 34.50
N GLU A 501 -14.03 2.42 35.65
CA GLU A 501 -13.04 3.49 35.73
C GLU A 501 -11.61 2.98 35.50
N ARG A 502 -11.31 1.81 36.04
CA ARG A 502 -10.04 1.12 35.85
C ARG A 502 -9.89 0.70 34.38
N ASP A 503 -10.92 0.09 33.83
CA ASP A 503 -10.95 -0.38 32.44
C ASP A 503 -10.70 0.78 31.46
N ARG A 504 -11.31 1.95 31.68
CA ARG A 504 -11.07 3.15 30.84
C ARG A 504 -9.64 3.67 30.94
N ARG A 505 -9.03 3.70 32.15
CA ARG A 505 -7.64 4.10 32.30
C ARG A 505 -6.71 3.12 31.60
N LEU A 506 -6.92 1.83 31.80
CA LEU A 506 -6.15 0.77 31.15
C LEU A 506 -6.24 0.89 29.61
N GLN A 507 -7.43 1.05 29.05
CA GLN A 507 -7.63 1.25 27.61
C GLN A 507 -6.87 2.48 27.09
N SER A 508 -7.03 3.62 27.75
CA SER A 508 -6.34 4.85 27.35
C SER A 508 -4.81 4.67 27.34
N GLN A 509 -4.28 4.00 28.37
CA GLN A 509 -2.85 3.70 28.45
C GLN A 509 -2.40 2.73 27.36
N LEU A 510 -3.19 1.69 27.05
CA LEU A 510 -2.87 0.72 26.01
C LEU A 510 -2.88 1.33 24.62
N LEU A 511 -3.87 2.16 24.27
CA LEU A 511 -3.91 2.87 22.98
C LEU A 511 -2.74 3.86 22.86
N TYR A 512 -2.36 4.52 23.96
CA TYR A 512 -1.16 5.35 23.98
C TYR A 512 0.11 4.54 23.73
N LEU A 513 0.25 3.37 24.38
CA LEU A 513 1.40 2.49 24.18
C LEU A 513 1.43 1.89 22.78
N PHE A 514 0.29 1.52 22.23
CA PHE A 514 0.15 1.09 20.85
C PHE A 514 0.70 2.17 19.89
N LYS A 515 0.21 3.42 20.02
CA LYS A 515 0.71 4.54 19.21
C LYS A 515 2.22 4.72 19.32
N LYS A 516 2.78 4.56 20.54
CA LYS A 516 4.22 4.63 20.76
C LYS A 516 4.97 3.49 20.07
N ALA A 517 4.45 2.26 20.17
CA ALA A 517 5.05 1.09 19.52
C ALA A 517 5.09 1.26 18.00
N GLN A 518 4.00 1.70 17.38
CA GLN A 518 3.96 1.99 15.94
C GLN A 518 5.00 3.05 15.54
N GLY A 519 5.11 4.11 16.32
CA GLY A 519 6.10 5.18 16.07
C GLY A 519 7.55 4.72 16.25
N TYR A 520 7.80 3.83 17.21
CA TYR A 520 9.14 3.34 17.49
C TYR A 520 9.60 2.22 16.55
N PHE A 521 8.71 1.30 16.19
CA PHE A 521 9.13 0.03 15.59
C PHE A 521 8.77 -0.14 14.14
N VAL A 522 7.78 0.58 13.61
CA VAL A 522 7.44 0.46 12.19
C VAL A 522 8.43 1.25 11.33
N ARG A 523 9.15 0.54 10.48
CA ARG A 523 10.05 1.07 9.45
C ARG A 523 9.72 0.44 8.11
N LEU A 524 10.31 0.97 7.05
CA LEU A 524 10.15 0.50 5.69
C LEU A 524 11.52 0.23 5.07
N ASN A 525 11.61 -0.78 4.22
CA ASN A 525 12.70 -0.90 3.28
C ASN A 525 12.40 -0.13 1.98
N TRP A 526 13.31 -0.20 1.01
CA TRP A 526 13.16 0.47 -0.28
C TRP A 526 12.09 -0.14 -1.21
N HIS A 527 11.51 -1.27 -0.82
CA HIS A 527 10.40 -1.96 -1.48
C HIS A 527 9.07 -1.78 -0.73
N ASP A 528 9.03 -0.86 0.23
CA ASP A 528 7.86 -0.51 1.05
C ASP A 528 7.34 -1.65 1.95
N GLU A 529 8.16 -2.68 2.16
CA GLU A 529 7.86 -3.75 3.12
C GLU A 529 8.02 -3.24 4.55
N VAL A 530 7.06 -3.59 5.40
CA VAL A 530 7.05 -3.24 6.83
C VAL A 530 8.07 -4.09 7.59
N LEU A 531 8.95 -3.44 8.34
CA LEU A 531 10.01 -4.10 9.10
C LEU A 531 10.37 -3.33 10.38
N PHE A 532 11.15 -3.97 11.24
CA PHE A 532 11.69 -3.34 12.46
C PHE A 532 12.94 -2.51 12.16
N PRO A 533 13.31 -1.54 13.06
CA PRO A 533 14.37 -0.57 12.77
C PRO A 533 15.71 -1.18 12.33
N HIS A 534 16.12 -2.29 12.92
CA HIS A 534 17.42 -2.93 12.67
C HIS A 534 17.45 -3.83 11.41
N GLU A 535 16.29 -4.23 10.87
CA GLU A 535 16.24 -5.26 9.84
C GLU A 535 16.81 -4.79 8.50
N ALA A 536 16.61 -3.51 8.13
CA ALA A 536 17.21 -2.94 6.92
C ALA A 536 18.74 -2.96 7.01
N SER A 537 19.31 -2.45 8.12
CA SER A 537 20.76 -2.46 8.35
C SER A 537 21.32 -3.88 8.41
N GLN A 538 20.60 -4.81 9.04
CA GLN A 538 20.94 -6.23 9.12
C GLN A 538 21.00 -6.89 7.73
N THR A 539 20.05 -6.57 6.87
CA THR A 539 19.99 -7.06 5.48
C THR A 539 21.11 -6.47 4.64
N ASN A 540 21.35 -5.17 4.74
CA ASN A 540 22.44 -4.49 4.04
C ASN A 540 23.80 -5.06 4.41
N LEU A 541 24.05 -5.33 5.70
CA LEU A 541 25.29 -5.96 6.18
C LEU A 541 25.50 -7.34 5.58
N ARG A 542 24.46 -8.15 5.47
CA ARG A 542 24.54 -9.47 4.84
C ARG A 542 25.01 -9.38 3.39
N TYR A 543 24.42 -8.48 2.61
CA TYR A 543 24.73 -8.33 1.19
C TYR A 543 26.08 -7.64 0.96
N LEU A 544 26.47 -6.66 1.78
CA LEU A 544 27.82 -6.06 1.74
C LEU A 544 28.89 -7.09 2.05
N GLY A 545 28.71 -7.89 3.10
CA GLY A 545 29.65 -8.98 3.44
C GLY A 545 29.74 -10.03 2.31
N GLU A 546 28.65 -10.33 1.62
CA GLU A 546 28.68 -11.19 0.43
C GLU A 546 29.46 -10.53 -0.71
N ALA A 547 29.20 -9.26 -1.01
CA ALA A 547 29.93 -8.53 -2.06
C ALA A 547 31.45 -8.45 -1.78
N VAL A 548 31.84 -8.24 -0.53
CA VAL A 548 33.23 -8.23 -0.11
C VAL A 548 33.89 -9.60 -0.37
N ARG A 549 33.24 -10.71 0.05
CA ARG A 549 33.74 -12.07 -0.21
C ARG A 549 33.90 -12.36 -1.71
N GLN A 550 32.90 -11.98 -2.51
CA GLN A 550 32.93 -12.17 -3.96
C GLN A 550 34.09 -11.40 -4.60
N LEU A 551 34.38 -10.17 -4.13
CA LEU A 551 35.53 -9.42 -4.64
C LEU A 551 36.90 -9.98 -4.17
N GLU A 552 37.00 -10.51 -2.97
CA GLU A 552 38.19 -11.24 -2.49
C GLU A 552 38.52 -12.44 -3.39
N ASP A 553 37.46 -13.12 -3.87
CA ASP A 553 37.55 -14.20 -4.86
C ASP A 553 37.64 -13.72 -6.32
N LYS A 554 37.73 -12.39 -6.54
CA LYS A 554 37.77 -11.73 -7.86
C LYS A 554 36.51 -12.02 -8.74
N ASN A 555 35.40 -12.36 -8.15
CA ASN A 555 34.13 -12.55 -8.81
C ASN A 555 33.34 -11.23 -8.85
N VAL A 556 33.63 -10.38 -9.82
CA VAL A 556 32.99 -9.05 -9.97
C VAL A 556 31.50 -9.16 -10.17
N ARG A 557 31.03 -10.13 -10.97
CA ARG A 557 29.61 -10.33 -11.23
C ARG A 557 28.84 -10.70 -9.96
N GLY A 558 29.34 -11.66 -9.18
CA GLY A 558 28.70 -12.03 -7.91
C GLY A 558 28.67 -10.88 -6.90
N ALA A 559 29.71 -10.05 -6.89
CA ALA A 559 29.70 -8.83 -6.08
C ALA A 559 28.62 -7.84 -6.51
N LEU A 560 28.47 -7.58 -7.81
CA LEU A 560 27.39 -6.71 -8.34
C LEU A 560 26.02 -7.24 -7.99
N GLU A 561 25.75 -8.54 -8.16
CA GLU A 561 24.48 -9.18 -7.81
C GLU A 561 24.13 -8.98 -6.33
N ALA A 562 25.11 -9.05 -5.43
CA ALA A 562 24.91 -8.76 -4.02
C ALA A 562 24.65 -7.26 -3.75
N LEU A 563 25.41 -6.36 -4.40
CA LEU A 563 25.26 -4.91 -4.22
C LEU A 563 23.89 -4.39 -4.70
N TYR A 564 23.27 -5.03 -5.70
CA TYR A 564 21.94 -4.68 -6.18
C TYR A 564 20.84 -4.91 -5.15
N GLN A 565 21.11 -5.72 -4.13
CA GLN A 565 20.15 -6.01 -3.04
C GLN A 565 20.26 -5.01 -1.87
N VAL A 566 21.23 -4.09 -1.90
CA VAL A 566 21.41 -3.07 -0.86
C VAL A 566 20.59 -1.85 -1.22
N ASP A 567 19.60 -1.53 -0.42
CA ASP A 567 18.69 -0.38 -0.61
C ASP A 567 18.16 -0.30 -2.07
N ASN A 568 18.20 0.87 -2.71
CA ASN A 568 17.76 1.06 -4.10
C ASN A 568 18.92 1.02 -5.13
N ASN A 569 20.07 0.48 -4.75
CA ASN A 569 21.29 0.58 -5.56
C ASN A 569 21.24 -0.16 -6.91
N LYS A 570 20.29 -1.11 -7.09
CA LYS A 570 20.05 -1.72 -8.41
C LYS A 570 19.76 -0.68 -9.51
N TYR A 571 19.11 0.43 -9.14
CA TYR A 571 18.77 1.49 -10.08
C TYR A 571 19.98 2.34 -10.52
N ALA A 572 21.05 2.37 -9.73
CA ALA A 572 22.29 3.07 -10.07
C ALA A 572 22.99 2.49 -11.30
N PHE A 573 22.72 1.24 -11.64
CA PHE A 573 23.30 0.62 -12.84
C PHE A 573 22.36 0.64 -14.04
N GLN A 574 21.05 0.66 -13.82
CA GLN A 574 20.03 0.57 -14.86
C GLN A 574 19.73 1.93 -15.50
N PHE A 575 19.82 3.00 -14.71
CA PHE A 575 19.44 4.35 -15.12
C PHE A 575 20.59 5.36 -15.00
N ASP A 576 20.43 6.52 -15.63
CA ASP A 576 21.39 7.62 -15.48
C ASP A 576 21.47 8.06 -14.01
N ASP A 577 22.65 8.58 -13.62
CA ASP A 577 22.89 9.06 -12.25
C ASP A 577 21.84 10.06 -11.76
N GLN A 578 21.37 10.91 -12.66
CA GLN A 578 20.36 11.91 -12.36
C GLN A 578 19.01 11.28 -12.01
N VAL A 579 18.62 10.19 -12.66
CA VAL A 579 17.38 9.43 -12.35
C VAL A 579 17.52 8.75 -10.99
N TYR A 580 18.64 8.04 -10.77
CA TYR A 580 18.88 7.35 -9.50
C TYR A 580 18.87 8.32 -8.31
N ARG A 581 19.57 9.47 -8.44
CA ARG A 581 19.62 10.47 -7.36
C ARG A 581 18.27 11.12 -7.12
N TYR A 582 17.53 11.42 -8.18
CA TYR A 582 16.21 12.03 -8.06
C TYR A 582 15.30 11.19 -7.16
N PHE A 583 15.17 9.90 -7.46
CA PHE A 583 14.31 9.00 -6.68
C PHE A 583 14.89 8.60 -5.31
N THR A 584 16.21 8.69 -5.11
CA THR A 584 16.82 8.55 -3.79
C THR A 584 16.54 9.77 -2.91
N GLU A 585 16.69 10.98 -3.44
CA GLU A 585 16.43 12.23 -2.74
C GLU A 585 14.96 12.39 -2.37
N TYR A 586 14.07 11.82 -3.13
CA TYR A 586 12.64 11.68 -2.85
C TYR A 586 12.34 11.27 -1.42
N VAL A 587 12.97 10.21 -0.97
CA VAL A 587 12.74 9.61 0.34
C VAL A 587 13.52 10.30 1.43
N MET A 588 14.75 10.75 1.12
CA MET A 588 15.68 11.23 2.14
C MET A 588 15.54 12.72 2.47
N ASN A 589 15.02 13.54 1.56
CA ASN A 589 15.10 14.99 1.68
C ASN A 589 13.77 15.75 1.50
N GLN A 590 12.67 15.11 1.14
CA GLN A 590 11.38 15.80 1.01
C GLN A 590 10.70 16.07 2.36
N GLU A 591 9.82 17.06 2.37
CA GLU A 591 9.04 17.42 3.54
C GLU A 591 8.05 16.30 3.93
N LYS A 592 7.74 16.19 5.22
CA LYS A 592 6.84 15.18 5.77
C LYS A 592 5.47 15.17 5.09
N GLU A 593 4.93 16.35 4.79
CA GLU A 593 3.63 16.53 4.16
C GLU A 593 3.56 15.94 2.76
N ARG A 594 4.71 15.84 2.08
CA ARG A 594 4.83 15.20 0.77
C ARG A 594 5.14 13.71 0.86
N LEU A 595 5.91 13.30 1.86
CA LEU A 595 6.21 11.89 2.11
C LEU A 595 5.12 11.15 2.89
N GLN A 596 4.19 11.88 3.50
CA GLN A 596 3.00 11.34 4.17
C GLN A 596 3.32 10.17 5.12
N TRP A 597 2.67 9.02 4.90
CA TRP A 597 2.80 7.84 5.74
C TRP A 597 4.21 7.20 5.74
N GLY A 598 5.02 7.45 4.71
CA GLY A 598 6.40 6.97 4.63
C GLY A 598 7.44 7.89 5.30
N ALA A 599 7.04 9.11 5.70
CA ALA A 599 7.98 10.11 6.22
C ALA A 599 8.81 9.63 7.40
N GLY A 600 10.16 9.63 7.24
CA GLY A 600 11.11 9.25 8.29
C GLY A 600 11.11 7.75 8.63
N ARG A 601 10.52 6.88 7.79
CA ARG A 601 10.51 5.43 8.01
C ARG A 601 11.66 4.71 7.33
N ILE A 602 12.21 5.25 6.24
CA ILE A 602 13.51 4.86 5.71
C ILE A 602 14.54 5.86 6.26
N VAL A 603 15.38 5.43 7.21
CA VAL A 603 16.29 6.34 7.94
C VAL A 603 17.75 6.24 7.51
N HIS A 604 18.15 5.11 6.92
CA HIS A 604 19.51 4.87 6.46
C HIS A 604 19.53 4.59 4.96
N HIS A 605 20.54 5.11 4.29
CA HIS A 605 20.80 4.84 2.88
C HIS A 605 22.32 4.71 2.66
N LEU A 606 22.71 3.66 1.99
CA LEU A 606 24.09 3.41 1.58
C LEU A 606 24.21 3.65 0.06
N ASP A 607 24.75 4.80 -0.35
CA ASP A 607 24.99 5.10 -1.76
C ASP A 607 26.22 4.32 -2.27
N LEU A 608 25.98 3.25 -3.01
CA LEU A 608 26.99 2.39 -3.65
C LEU A 608 27.14 2.68 -5.14
N SER A 609 26.47 3.70 -5.67
CA SER A 609 26.40 4.01 -7.11
C SER A 609 27.77 4.12 -7.77
N LYS A 610 28.75 4.73 -7.08
CA LYS A 610 30.12 4.87 -7.56
C LYS A 610 30.84 3.52 -7.71
N GLN A 611 30.69 2.65 -6.69
CA GLN A 611 31.32 1.32 -6.66
C GLN A 611 30.70 0.42 -7.73
N ILE A 612 29.36 0.44 -7.83
CA ILE A 612 28.61 -0.32 -8.82
C ILE A 612 29.04 0.06 -10.24
N ARG A 613 29.10 1.33 -10.58
CA ARG A 613 29.53 1.79 -11.92
C ARG A 613 30.95 1.43 -12.23
N SER A 614 31.85 1.53 -11.25
CA SER A 614 33.25 1.12 -11.42
C SER A 614 33.38 -0.39 -11.66
N LEU A 615 32.66 -1.21 -10.89
CA LEU A 615 32.64 -2.67 -11.03
C LEU A 615 32.01 -3.11 -12.35
N MET A 616 30.94 -2.47 -12.81
CA MET A 616 30.32 -2.73 -14.12
C MET A 616 31.33 -2.51 -15.27
N GLU A 617 32.08 -1.41 -15.23
CA GLU A 617 33.13 -1.14 -16.24
C GLU A 617 34.24 -2.19 -16.19
N LYS A 618 34.60 -2.65 -15.00
CA LYS A 618 35.59 -3.73 -14.83
C LYS A 618 35.06 -5.08 -15.33
N GLU A 619 33.83 -5.40 -15.10
CA GLU A 619 33.18 -6.61 -15.64
C GLU A 619 33.19 -6.56 -17.18
N ARG A 620 32.74 -5.45 -17.76
CA ARG A 620 32.69 -5.24 -19.22
C ARG A 620 34.07 -5.37 -19.86
N THR A 621 35.10 -4.86 -19.21
CA THR A 621 36.50 -4.89 -19.69
C THR A 621 37.28 -6.12 -19.24
N ARG A 622 36.65 -7.01 -18.45
CA ARG A 622 37.29 -8.18 -17.81
C ARG A 622 38.52 -7.80 -16.97
N ASN A 623 38.46 -6.63 -16.33
CA ASN A 623 39.52 -6.15 -15.45
C ASN A 623 39.31 -6.70 -14.04
N THR A 624 40.27 -7.46 -13.51
CA THR A 624 40.24 -8.08 -12.18
C THR A 624 40.94 -7.27 -11.09
N GLY A 625 41.45 -6.08 -11.40
CA GLY A 625 42.03 -5.16 -10.40
C GLY A 625 40.94 -4.46 -9.60
N VAL A 626 40.45 -5.08 -8.53
CA VAL A 626 39.27 -4.65 -7.75
C VAL A 626 39.65 -4.11 -6.35
N GLU A 627 40.92 -3.97 -6.06
CA GLU A 627 41.42 -3.56 -4.74
C GLU A 627 40.81 -2.23 -4.24
N PRO A 628 40.66 -1.17 -5.08
CA PRO A 628 40.05 0.08 -4.62
C PRO A 628 38.57 -0.08 -4.23
N GLU A 629 37.81 -0.86 -5.01
CA GLU A 629 36.40 -1.13 -4.72
C GLU A 629 36.24 -2.01 -3.48
N LEU A 630 37.09 -3.02 -3.32
CA LEU A 630 37.12 -3.89 -2.14
C LEU A 630 37.36 -3.06 -0.86
N GLU A 631 38.32 -2.16 -0.86
CA GLU A 631 38.57 -1.29 0.31
C GLU A 631 37.43 -0.32 0.56
N ALA A 632 36.81 0.20 -0.51
CA ALA A 632 35.61 1.05 -0.39
C ALA A 632 34.44 0.27 0.20
N LEU A 633 34.17 -0.96 -0.26
CA LEU A 633 33.09 -1.79 0.28
C LEU A 633 33.31 -2.19 1.74
N LYS A 634 34.56 -2.49 2.14
CA LYS A 634 34.89 -2.71 3.56
C LYS A 634 34.66 -1.47 4.42
N ALA A 635 34.85 -0.26 3.86
CA ALA A 635 34.50 0.97 4.56
C ALA A 635 32.97 1.15 4.68
N MET A 636 32.21 0.83 3.63
CA MET A 636 30.74 0.85 3.65
C MET A 636 30.15 -0.20 4.60
N GLU A 637 30.75 -1.38 4.69
CA GLU A 637 30.37 -2.41 5.65
C GLU A 637 30.54 -1.91 7.11
N ARG A 638 31.65 -1.22 7.41
CA ARG A 638 31.82 -0.57 8.74
C ARG A 638 30.79 0.53 8.99
N GLN A 639 30.42 1.30 7.99
CA GLN A 639 29.35 2.30 8.11
C GLN A 639 28.02 1.64 8.40
N ALA A 640 27.64 0.60 7.65
CA ALA A 640 26.40 -0.16 7.87
C ALA A 640 26.36 -0.82 9.26
N LEU A 641 27.51 -1.28 9.75
CA LEU A 641 27.64 -1.82 11.11
C LEU A 641 27.37 -0.73 12.15
N GLY A 642 27.87 0.50 11.92
CA GLY A 642 27.54 1.65 12.78
C GLY A 642 26.04 1.96 12.79
N CYS A 643 25.37 1.96 11.62
CA CYS A 643 23.93 2.12 11.54
C CYS A 643 23.17 1.04 12.31
N PHE A 644 23.58 -0.23 12.17
CA PHE A 644 22.96 -1.32 12.92
C PHE A 644 23.15 -1.16 14.44
N ASP A 645 24.31 -0.75 14.92
CA ASP A 645 24.55 -0.49 16.33
C ASP A 645 23.74 0.72 16.85
N ASP A 646 23.50 1.74 16.01
CA ASP A 646 22.63 2.86 16.34
C ASP A 646 21.16 2.39 16.46
N ASP A 647 20.70 1.55 15.53
CA ASP A 647 19.36 0.96 15.57
C ASP A 647 19.15 0.11 16.83
N ILE A 648 20.13 -0.71 17.23
CA ILE A 648 20.07 -1.49 18.48
C ILE A 648 19.98 -0.58 19.70
N ARG A 649 20.79 0.50 19.78
CA ARG A 649 20.72 1.47 20.87
C ARG A 649 19.37 2.19 20.92
N TYR A 650 18.85 2.57 19.76
CA TYR A 650 17.52 3.15 19.62
C TYR A 650 16.43 2.20 20.15
N MET A 651 16.46 0.92 19.74
CA MET A 651 15.51 -0.09 20.18
C MET A 651 15.55 -0.32 21.69
N ILE A 652 16.75 -0.33 22.31
CA ILE A 652 16.88 -0.43 23.77
C ILE A 652 16.10 0.68 24.47
N GLN A 653 16.23 1.94 24.02
CA GLN A 653 15.53 3.09 24.60
C GLN A 653 14.01 3.00 24.39
N ALA A 654 13.59 2.56 23.21
CA ALA A 654 12.18 2.39 22.86
C ALA A 654 11.52 1.29 23.72
N VAL A 655 12.19 0.15 23.87
CA VAL A 655 11.75 -0.97 24.73
C VAL A 655 11.65 -0.53 26.20
N ASP A 656 12.63 0.22 26.71
CA ASP A 656 12.59 0.77 28.08
C ASP A 656 11.37 1.67 28.29
N THR A 657 11.09 2.55 27.32
CA THR A 657 9.96 3.47 27.39
C THR A 657 8.61 2.72 27.43
N LEU A 658 8.45 1.71 26.57
CA LEU A 658 7.24 0.89 26.54
C LEU A 658 7.10 0.04 27.81
N THR A 659 8.19 -0.56 28.29
CA THR A 659 8.21 -1.37 29.51
C THR A 659 7.82 -0.54 30.74
N GLU A 660 8.31 0.70 30.85
CA GLU A 660 7.88 1.64 31.90
C GLU A 660 6.37 1.96 31.80
N GLY A 661 5.88 2.19 30.57
CA GLY A 661 4.45 2.40 30.34
C GLY A 661 3.59 1.19 30.73
N LEU A 662 4.06 -0.03 30.45
CA LEU A 662 3.38 -1.26 30.85
C LEU A 662 3.37 -1.45 32.39
N ARG A 663 4.44 -1.07 33.10
CA ARG A 663 4.43 -1.09 34.57
C ARG A 663 3.32 -0.18 35.12
N LYS A 664 3.16 1.03 34.57
CA LYS A 664 2.07 1.93 34.94
C LYS A 664 0.71 1.33 34.64
N ALA A 665 0.52 0.77 33.45
CA ALA A 665 -0.74 0.11 33.07
C ALA A 665 -1.10 -1.06 33.99
N LYS A 666 -0.10 -1.78 34.56
CA LYS A 666 -0.33 -2.87 35.50
C LYS A 666 -0.75 -2.39 36.90
N GLU A 667 -0.28 -1.21 37.30
CA GLU A 667 -0.61 -0.63 38.62
C GLU A 667 -2.03 -0.03 38.64
N GLU A 668 -2.54 0.35 37.49
CA GLU A 668 -3.92 0.85 37.27
C GLU A 668 -4.95 -0.29 37.26
#